data_1b3c087a3d4c2d7b80b173e2c9416e82
#
_entry.id   1b3c087a3d4c2d7b80b173e2c9416e82
#
_cell.length_a   1.000
_cell.length_b   1.000
_cell.length_c   1.000
_cell.angle_alpha   90.00
_cell.angle_beta   90.00
_cell.angle_gamma   90.00
#
_symmetry.space_group_name_H-M   'P 1'
#
loop_
_entity.id
_entity.type
_entity.pdbx_description
1 polymer ?
#
loop_
_entity_poly.entity_id
_entity_poly.type
_entity_poly.pdbx_seq_one_letter_code
_entity_poly.pdbx_strand_id
1 'polypeptide(L)'
;MRILGVYMKNVRSYPEATVVFPHDGVTVIYGPTGSGKTSILMSISFALFGFLGGSKKIFDAYEQPSGLDLLRAGTQNGLVRVLVNLRGKLYLVERRFRRKGDVVEFDGGLVEEYFINKETGNVELKARYSARSSDELNRKVFELIGIREKVNRASTVKATFFTSALYVPQFNIHVILEHDPEKRMDVIEKAIGLEKYKIRKINIKNIREQLGDEISRLEGAIQQITLQLSRINRDQLRRRRGEIETKIKEVESALEELKKRKEILENTEKKLSKDLESLIEKKSNLESQISKYMQVQEQMVNLVKKVKMQIASALASELDLKTVESLNSSKDKEFVERALLTVLEKLREKMNAVLVEESSLRSELAQIELTIEHLEAEERKTLEERGVLSGKLNELKQRLSDLEKELSEKRELLEKGVCPTCHQPVPHQHGYKLISDIETEISIRKSEISGIEAELEKLDSKRAELRRSIENTKKEYNSRKLQLEQITRLKNELIVYGDKLNSYMDELSRLEQEAKAIDIVRVKGELEEVIRKIEEIRRSIQSVQNEKRSLEMQLEDLAKLRGSLEGELKLIENQLREAEKLEGELSKSMIRRDNYKRLQDMLSKSEEINELIEKEVIRFLARGFKDAFSKYVRILLHDQPLEAVVTDDFGLTFKVLVGNRSYDIRSLSGGQSIALSLAYRFALNATVRAYSPHLKGSVLILDEPTTGFSRELVVRLRELLEDFGSTRLGQIIVVTHDKTLMEIGDCKIKLELDTSKLETKISYEECTYGKEGIPFDEYREFIEGILMGKFRGPIRFEAAQH
;
A
#
# COMPACT_ATOMS: atom_id res chain seq x y z
N MET A 1 21.12 9.66 -17.00
CA MET A 1 22.02 9.68 -15.84
C MET A 1 23.42 10.00 -16.30
N ARG A 2 24.03 11.04 -15.79
CA ARG A 2 25.44 11.39 -16.02
C ARG A 2 26.21 11.31 -14.72
N ILE A 3 27.43 10.85 -14.78
CA ILE A 3 28.32 10.78 -13.62
C ILE A 3 29.23 12.01 -13.68
N LEU A 4 29.10 12.88 -12.71
CA LEU A 4 29.82 14.15 -12.70
C LEU A 4 31.17 14.02 -11.99
N GLY A 5 31.27 13.13 -11.04
CA GLY A 5 32.52 12.87 -10.34
C GLY A 5 32.38 11.80 -9.27
N VAL A 6 33.53 11.31 -8.83
CA VAL A 6 33.66 10.36 -7.74
C VAL A 6 34.76 10.83 -6.79
N TYR A 7 34.41 10.83 -5.49
CA TYR A 7 35.36 11.03 -4.40
C TYR A 7 35.60 9.70 -3.71
N MET A 8 36.85 9.41 -3.51
CA MET A 8 37.33 8.16 -2.92
C MET A 8 38.24 8.50 -1.73
N LYS A 9 37.99 7.89 -0.59
CA LYS A 9 38.90 7.97 0.56
C LYS A 9 39.19 6.57 1.07
N ASN A 10 40.47 6.27 1.18
CA ASN A 10 40.98 4.94 1.56
C ASN A 10 40.49 3.82 0.61
N VAL A 11 40.58 4.04 -0.68
CA VAL A 11 40.17 3.09 -1.70
C VAL A 11 41.40 2.66 -2.51
N ARG A 12 41.85 1.41 -2.34
CA ARG A 12 42.97 0.81 -3.07
C ARG A 12 44.22 1.74 -3.10
N SER A 13 44.63 2.19 -4.29
CA SER A 13 45.74 3.13 -4.47
C SER A 13 45.39 4.60 -4.20
N TYR A 14 44.15 4.88 -3.77
CA TYR A 14 43.68 6.24 -3.48
C TYR A 14 43.51 6.46 -1.97
N PRO A 15 44.50 7.11 -1.31
CA PRO A 15 44.29 7.56 0.08
C PRO A 15 43.13 8.55 0.19
N GLU A 16 43.17 9.57 -0.63
CA GLU A 16 42.09 10.54 -0.86
C GLU A 16 42.20 11.09 -2.27
N ALA A 17 41.14 10.97 -3.06
CA ALA A 17 41.16 11.45 -4.44
C ALA A 17 39.74 11.81 -4.90
N THR A 18 39.68 12.83 -5.75
CA THR A 18 38.47 13.21 -6.47
C THR A 18 38.74 13.08 -7.97
N VAL A 19 37.81 12.45 -8.67
CA VAL A 19 37.83 12.41 -10.15
C VAL A 19 36.57 13.08 -10.65
N VAL A 20 36.74 14.08 -11.49
CA VAL A 20 35.65 14.83 -12.10
C VAL A 20 35.53 14.48 -13.57
N PHE A 21 34.34 14.26 -14.03
CA PHE A 21 34.02 13.97 -15.42
C PHE A 21 33.25 15.11 -16.05
N PRO A 22 33.60 15.54 -17.28
CA PRO A 22 32.76 16.47 -18.04
C PRO A 22 31.32 15.93 -18.14
N HIS A 23 30.37 16.86 -18.19
CA HIS A 23 28.97 16.53 -18.24
C HIS A 23 28.54 15.74 -19.49
N ASP A 24 29.19 16.06 -20.62
CA ASP A 24 28.95 15.42 -21.91
C ASP A 24 30.32 15.17 -22.60
N GLY A 25 30.31 14.46 -23.68
CA GLY A 25 31.53 14.14 -24.47
C GLY A 25 32.24 12.88 -24.04
N VAL A 26 33.42 12.65 -24.57
CA VAL A 26 34.23 11.49 -24.32
C VAL A 26 35.34 11.80 -23.32
N THR A 27 35.31 11.15 -22.18
CA THR A 27 36.41 11.20 -21.21
C THR A 27 37.22 9.93 -21.28
N VAL A 28 38.51 10.06 -21.49
CA VAL A 28 39.44 8.92 -21.50
C VAL A 28 40.27 8.89 -20.22
N ILE A 29 40.17 7.78 -19.48
CA ILE A 29 41.04 7.51 -18.34
C ILE A 29 42.15 6.56 -18.77
N TYR A 30 43.37 7.00 -18.63
CA TYR A 30 44.51 6.21 -19.05
C TYR A 30 45.67 6.22 -18.06
N GLY A 31 46.57 5.29 -18.21
CA GLY A 31 47.72 5.15 -17.33
C GLY A 31 48.24 3.71 -17.35
N PRO A 32 49.41 3.44 -16.75
CA PRO A 32 49.97 2.10 -16.68
C PRO A 32 49.02 1.08 -16.06
N THR A 33 49.29 -0.20 -16.35
CA THR A 33 48.59 -1.28 -15.65
C THR A 33 48.81 -1.17 -14.15
N GLY A 34 47.76 -1.34 -13.35
CA GLY A 34 47.87 -1.17 -11.90
C GLY A 34 47.73 0.28 -11.41
N SER A 35 47.62 1.29 -12.26
CA SER A 35 47.49 2.70 -11.90
C SER A 35 46.13 3.07 -11.27
N GLY A 36 45.24 2.11 -11.06
CA GLY A 36 43.94 2.38 -10.38
C GLY A 36 42.78 2.75 -11.29
N LYS A 37 42.94 2.64 -12.63
CA LYS A 37 41.86 2.95 -13.59
C LYS A 37 40.54 2.25 -13.27
N THR A 38 40.56 0.95 -13.19
CA THR A 38 39.39 0.13 -12.85
C THR A 38 38.87 0.42 -11.45
N SER A 39 39.73 0.86 -10.51
CA SER A 39 39.30 1.21 -9.15
C SER A 39 38.36 2.42 -9.11
N ILE A 40 38.50 3.37 -10.03
CA ILE A 40 37.59 4.49 -10.20
C ILE A 40 36.19 3.98 -10.60
N LEU A 41 36.15 3.12 -11.64
CA LEU A 41 34.91 2.55 -12.14
C LEU A 41 34.20 1.65 -11.09
N MET A 42 35.01 0.87 -10.39
CA MET A 42 34.55 0.05 -9.28
C MET A 42 33.96 0.91 -8.16
N SER A 43 34.58 2.03 -7.84
CA SER A 43 34.06 2.97 -6.83
C SER A 43 32.73 3.57 -7.26
N ILE A 44 32.56 3.93 -8.51
CA ILE A 44 31.29 4.41 -9.06
C ILE A 44 30.21 3.34 -8.90
N SER A 45 30.49 2.12 -9.34
CA SER A 45 29.56 1.00 -9.23
C SER A 45 29.23 0.69 -7.76
N PHE A 46 30.24 0.69 -6.90
CA PHE A 46 30.08 0.44 -5.47
C PHE A 46 29.23 1.51 -4.76
N ALA A 47 29.47 2.79 -5.05
CA ALA A 47 28.67 3.85 -4.46
C ALA A 47 27.20 3.74 -4.83
N LEU A 48 26.90 3.44 -6.10
CA LEU A 48 25.54 3.38 -6.61
C LEU A 48 24.83 2.08 -6.20
N PHE A 49 25.51 0.94 -6.22
CA PHE A 49 24.86 -0.38 -6.09
C PHE A 49 25.32 -1.21 -4.89
N GLY A 50 26.34 -0.78 -4.20
CA GLY A 50 26.75 -1.24 -2.88
C GLY A 50 27.56 -2.51 -2.78
N PHE A 51 27.69 -2.96 -1.54
CA PHE A 51 28.31 -4.23 -1.22
C PHE A 51 27.53 -5.38 -1.82
N LEU A 52 28.27 -6.27 -2.36
CA LEU A 52 27.84 -7.61 -2.63
C LEU A 52 28.19 -8.45 -1.44
N GLY A 53 27.17 -8.97 -0.80
CA GLY A 53 27.35 -9.71 0.44
C GLY A 53 28.23 -10.94 0.29
N GLY A 54 29.24 -11.01 1.05
CA GLY A 54 29.89 -12.06 1.78
C GLY A 54 29.90 -13.51 1.32
N SER A 55 29.75 -13.87 0.07
CA SER A 55 30.11 -15.19 -0.41
C SER A 55 30.85 -15.11 -1.73
N LYS A 56 32.00 -15.73 -1.77
CA LYS A 56 32.94 -15.80 -2.92
C LYS A 56 32.37 -16.45 -4.20
N LYS A 57 31.04 -16.59 -4.33
CA LYS A 57 30.39 -17.33 -5.41
C LYS A 57 29.25 -16.61 -6.08
N ILE A 58 29.28 -15.29 -6.15
CA ILE A 58 28.13 -14.56 -6.71
C ILE A 58 28.42 -14.05 -8.11
N PHE A 59 29.58 -14.28 -8.69
CA PHE A 59 29.86 -13.71 -9.97
C PHE A 59 30.75 -14.58 -10.84
N ASP A 60 30.10 -15.18 -11.74
CA ASP A 60 30.79 -15.81 -12.81
C ASP A 60 30.99 -14.83 -13.94
N ALA A 61 31.42 -13.65 -13.73
CA ALA A 61 32.14 -12.85 -14.70
C ALA A 61 32.37 -11.37 -14.39
N TYR A 62 31.89 -10.82 -13.34
CA TYR A 62 32.32 -9.51 -12.83
C TYR A 62 32.19 -9.48 -11.33
N GLU A 63 33.30 -9.70 -10.65
CA GLU A 63 33.37 -9.40 -9.24
C GLU A 63 33.12 -7.91 -9.05
N GLN A 64 31.92 -7.50 -8.67
CA GLN A 64 31.85 -6.26 -7.95
C GLN A 64 32.76 -6.45 -6.74
N PRO A 65 33.74 -5.55 -6.55
CA PRO A 65 34.73 -5.73 -5.52
C PRO A 65 34.00 -5.88 -4.18
N SER A 66 34.40 -6.87 -3.42
CA SER A 66 34.02 -6.90 -2.01
C SER A 66 34.51 -5.60 -1.39
N GLY A 67 33.85 -5.11 -0.35
CA GLY A 67 34.40 -3.96 0.36
C GLY A 67 35.85 -4.17 0.79
N LEU A 68 36.28 -5.45 0.96
CA LEU A 68 37.65 -5.83 1.26
C LEU A 68 38.59 -5.53 0.07
N ASP A 69 38.13 -5.76 -1.16
CA ASP A 69 38.94 -5.49 -2.37
C ASP A 69 39.05 -3.99 -2.66
N LEU A 70 38.10 -3.19 -2.18
CA LEU A 70 38.12 -1.72 -2.32
C LEU A 70 38.88 -1.03 -1.21
N LEU A 71 38.88 -1.58 -0.01
CA LEU A 71 39.54 -0.91 1.11
C LEU A 71 41.06 -0.90 0.93
N ARG A 72 41.64 0.29 1.08
CA ARG A 72 43.10 0.46 0.99
C ARG A 72 43.78 -0.37 2.10
N ALA A 73 44.83 -1.07 1.71
CA ALA A 73 45.62 -1.85 2.65
C ALA A 73 46.10 -0.97 3.81
N GLY A 74 46.01 -1.51 5.04
CA GLY A 74 46.41 -0.79 6.23
C GLY A 74 45.39 0.21 6.78
N THR A 75 44.25 0.40 6.14
CA THR A 75 43.18 1.31 6.64
C THR A 75 41.99 0.55 7.22
N GLN A 76 41.27 1.20 8.12
CA GLN A 76 40.09 0.62 8.79
C GLN A 76 38.79 1.06 8.14
N ASN A 77 38.76 2.25 7.60
CA ASN A 77 37.52 2.86 7.07
C ASN A 77 37.76 3.35 5.65
N GLY A 78 36.76 3.18 4.80
CA GLY A 78 36.74 3.71 3.46
C GLY A 78 35.44 4.47 3.18
N LEU A 79 35.51 5.38 2.22
CA LEU A 79 34.40 6.21 1.82
C LEU A 79 34.44 6.39 0.31
N VAL A 80 33.27 6.24 -0.32
CA VAL A 80 33.07 6.61 -1.70
C VAL A 80 31.84 7.52 -1.81
N ARG A 81 31.99 8.61 -2.57
CA ARG A 81 30.89 9.49 -2.99
C ARG A 81 30.84 9.56 -4.50
N VAL A 82 29.65 9.50 -5.06
CA VAL A 82 29.43 9.71 -6.49
C VAL A 82 28.38 10.79 -6.65
N LEU A 83 28.72 11.80 -7.45
CA LEU A 83 27.78 12.83 -7.83
C LEU A 83 27.22 12.50 -9.21
N VAL A 84 25.91 12.38 -9.30
CA VAL A 84 25.20 12.08 -10.55
C VAL A 84 24.22 13.19 -10.90
N ASN A 85 24.11 13.46 -12.19
CA ASN A 85 23.01 14.27 -12.72
C ASN A 85 21.92 13.37 -13.26
N LEU A 86 20.72 13.51 -12.69
CA LEU A 86 19.53 12.79 -13.10
C LEU A 86 18.45 13.80 -13.47
N ARG A 87 18.14 13.92 -14.75
CA ARG A 87 17.09 14.85 -15.24
C ARG A 87 17.31 16.31 -14.80
N GLY A 88 18.53 16.79 -14.87
CA GLY A 88 18.89 18.14 -14.49
C GLY A 88 18.99 18.38 -12.95
N LYS A 89 18.78 17.35 -12.15
CA LYS A 89 18.97 17.40 -10.70
C LYS A 89 20.26 16.70 -10.30
N LEU A 90 20.94 17.24 -9.30
CA LEU A 90 22.18 16.67 -8.78
C LEU A 90 21.88 15.80 -7.56
N TYR A 91 22.40 14.60 -7.58
CA TYR A 91 22.32 13.65 -6.47
C TYR A 91 23.70 13.20 -6.07
N LEU A 92 24.04 13.37 -4.80
CA LEU A 92 25.25 12.82 -4.21
C LEU A 92 24.87 11.52 -3.50
N VAL A 93 25.51 10.44 -3.89
CA VAL A 93 25.39 9.14 -3.24
C VAL A 93 26.67 8.86 -2.49
N GLU A 94 26.58 8.74 -1.18
CA GLU A 94 27.69 8.40 -0.29
C GLU A 94 27.54 7.00 0.25
N ARG A 95 28.65 6.26 0.28
CA ARG A 95 28.72 4.95 0.92
C ARG A 95 30.00 4.85 1.73
N ARG A 96 29.83 4.58 3.02
CA ARG A 96 30.90 4.32 3.98
C ARG A 96 31.00 2.84 4.27
N PHE A 97 32.22 2.39 4.46
CA PHE A 97 32.49 1.00 4.76
C PHE A 97 33.66 0.90 5.74
N ARG A 98 33.62 -0.14 6.56
CA ARG A 98 34.59 -0.32 7.63
C ARG A 98 35.02 -1.77 7.73
N ARG A 99 36.29 -2.02 7.99
CA ARG A 99 36.82 -3.34 8.26
C ARG A 99 36.41 -3.79 9.65
N LYS A 100 35.92 -5.02 9.75
CA LYS A 100 35.60 -5.69 11.00
C LYS A 100 36.15 -7.12 10.93
N GLY A 101 37.35 -7.31 11.47
CA GLY A 101 38.11 -8.55 11.28
C GLY A 101 38.49 -8.75 9.82
N ASP A 102 38.14 -9.90 9.28
CA ASP A 102 38.42 -10.29 7.88
C ASP A 102 37.35 -9.85 6.86
N VAL A 103 36.30 -9.18 7.34
CA VAL A 103 35.22 -8.69 6.47
C VAL A 103 35.16 -7.17 6.48
N VAL A 104 34.57 -6.63 5.42
CA VAL A 104 34.25 -5.20 5.37
C VAL A 104 32.74 -5.04 5.35
N GLU A 105 32.24 -4.29 6.32
CA GLU A 105 30.82 -4.03 6.51
C GLU A 105 30.45 -2.62 6.04
N PHE A 106 29.17 -2.46 5.71
CA PHE A 106 28.57 -1.15 5.45
C PHE A 106 28.53 -0.35 6.76
N ASP A 107 29.08 0.86 6.73
CA ASP A 107 29.19 1.76 7.89
C ASP A 107 28.33 3.03 7.72
N GLY A 108 27.28 2.94 6.91
CA GLY A 108 26.36 4.02 6.63
C GLY A 108 26.46 4.57 5.22
N GLY A 109 25.42 5.25 4.81
CA GLY A 109 25.34 5.89 3.52
C GLY A 109 24.27 6.97 3.48
N LEU A 110 24.36 7.82 2.52
CA LEU A 110 23.36 8.86 2.32
C LEU A 110 23.13 9.16 0.83
N VAL A 111 21.98 9.73 0.55
CA VAL A 111 21.66 10.35 -0.73
C VAL A 111 21.24 11.78 -0.46
N GLU A 112 21.87 12.70 -1.12
CA GLU A 112 21.54 14.12 -1.07
C GLU A 112 21.06 14.59 -2.43
N GLU A 113 19.94 15.31 -2.45
CA GLU A 113 19.42 16.01 -3.62
C GLU A 113 19.80 17.48 -3.52
N TYR A 114 20.49 17.97 -4.53
CA TYR A 114 20.86 19.37 -4.65
C TYR A 114 20.04 20.05 -5.74
N PHE A 115 19.66 21.25 -5.47
CA PHE A 115 19.01 22.14 -6.41
C PHE A 115 19.95 23.26 -6.79
N ILE A 116 20.05 23.50 -8.08
CA ILE A 116 20.77 24.69 -8.59
C ILE A 116 19.72 25.77 -8.84
N ASN A 117 19.79 26.84 -8.08
CA ASN A 117 18.94 28.00 -8.32
C ASN A 117 19.38 28.65 -9.64
N LYS A 118 18.48 28.68 -10.62
CA LYS A 118 18.77 29.20 -11.96
C LYS A 118 19.07 30.70 -11.99
N GLU A 119 18.56 31.45 -11.02
CA GLU A 119 18.73 32.94 -10.96
C GLU A 119 20.03 33.33 -10.27
N THR A 120 20.41 32.63 -9.21
CA THR A 120 21.58 32.96 -8.41
C THR A 120 22.80 32.07 -8.72
N GLY A 121 22.61 30.93 -9.38
CA GLY A 121 23.64 29.91 -9.54
C GLY A 121 23.98 29.12 -8.27
N ASN A 122 23.32 29.43 -7.15
CA ASN A 122 23.58 28.79 -5.87
C ASN A 122 23.10 27.35 -5.85
N VAL A 123 23.90 26.48 -5.25
CA VAL A 123 23.55 25.10 -5.00
C VAL A 123 23.05 24.97 -3.58
N GLU A 124 21.85 24.50 -3.43
CA GLU A 124 21.21 24.29 -2.14
C GLU A 124 20.87 22.81 -1.93
N LEU A 125 21.12 22.34 -0.72
CA LEU A 125 20.70 20.99 -0.32
C LEU A 125 19.18 20.97 -0.15
N LYS A 126 18.49 20.28 -1.05
CA LYS A 126 17.03 20.18 -1.03
C LYS A 126 16.54 19.07 -0.11
N ALA A 127 17.20 17.93 -0.14
CA ALA A 127 16.81 16.78 0.65
C ALA A 127 18.03 15.90 0.98
N ARG A 128 18.01 15.30 2.15
CA ARG A 128 18.99 14.31 2.58
C ARG A 128 18.27 13.07 3.07
N TYR A 129 18.69 11.94 2.54
CA TYR A 129 18.23 10.63 2.94
C TYR A 129 19.43 9.84 3.50
N SER A 130 19.36 9.45 4.77
CA SER A 130 20.39 8.65 5.43
C SER A 130 19.95 7.20 5.51
N ALA A 131 20.77 6.29 5.00
CA ALA A 131 20.51 4.87 5.02
C ALA A 131 21.28 4.18 6.13
N ARG A 132 20.60 3.31 6.88
CA ARG A 132 21.17 2.50 7.94
C ARG A 132 21.71 1.15 7.45
N SER A 133 21.29 0.73 6.28
CA SER A 133 21.75 -0.50 5.64
C SER A 133 22.09 -0.28 4.18
N SER A 134 22.96 -1.13 3.63
CA SER A 134 23.31 -1.13 2.20
C SER A 134 22.06 -1.30 1.33
N ASP A 135 21.16 -2.15 1.74
CA ASP A 135 19.94 -2.44 1.02
C ASP A 135 18.96 -1.25 1.00
N GLU A 136 18.89 -0.48 2.07
CA GLU A 136 18.10 0.74 2.14
C GLU A 136 18.65 1.81 1.19
N LEU A 137 19.98 1.97 1.16
CA LEU A 137 20.63 2.89 0.24
C LEU A 137 20.41 2.46 -1.22
N ASN A 138 20.57 1.19 -1.52
CA ASN A 138 20.37 0.64 -2.85
C ASN A 138 18.95 0.87 -3.34
N ARG A 139 17.92 0.62 -2.51
CA ARG A 139 16.52 0.93 -2.87
C ARG A 139 16.34 2.38 -3.24
N LYS A 140 16.91 3.29 -2.45
CA LYS A 140 16.80 4.73 -2.73
C LYS A 140 17.48 5.10 -4.03
N VAL A 141 18.64 4.56 -4.30
CA VAL A 141 19.37 4.79 -5.56
C VAL A 141 18.57 4.25 -6.76
N PHE A 142 18.00 3.04 -6.67
CA PHE A 142 17.16 2.50 -7.74
C PHE A 142 15.89 3.32 -8.00
N GLU A 143 15.24 3.78 -6.93
CA GLU A 143 14.11 4.69 -7.04
C GLU A 143 14.48 5.96 -7.85
N LEU A 144 15.63 6.54 -7.54
CA LEU A 144 16.11 7.75 -8.21
C LEU A 144 16.45 7.52 -9.68
N ILE A 145 17.15 6.44 -9.98
CA ILE A 145 17.54 6.06 -11.34
C ILE A 145 16.31 5.64 -12.16
N GLY A 146 15.19 5.33 -11.48
CA GLY A 146 13.98 4.86 -12.14
C GLY A 146 14.06 3.41 -12.62
N ILE A 147 15.02 2.67 -12.12
CA ILE A 147 15.21 1.26 -12.41
C ILE A 147 14.38 0.46 -11.40
N ARG A 148 13.47 -0.34 -11.90
CA ARG A 148 12.64 -1.23 -11.06
C ARG A 148 13.29 -2.59 -10.93
N GLU A 149 14.47 -2.63 -10.37
CA GLU A 149 15.11 -3.90 -10.01
C GLU A 149 14.77 -4.27 -8.56
N LYS A 150 14.61 -5.57 -8.32
CA LYS A 150 14.14 -6.10 -7.04
C LYS A 150 15.30 -6.24 -6.05
N VAL A 151 15.15 -5.71 -4.84
CA VAL A 151 16.10 -5.89 -3.75
C VAL A 151 15.66 -7.05 -2.87
N ASN A 152 16.38 -8.15 -2.87
CA ASN A 152 16.09 -9.32 -2.02
C ASN A 152 16.74 -9.18 -0.64
N ARG A 153 16.14 -9.80 0.39
CA ARG A 153 16.65 -9.84 1.77
C ARG A 153 18.02 -10.50 1.95
N ALA A 154 18.49 -11.22 0.95
CA ALA A 154 19.79 -11.89 0.98
C ALA A 154 20.80 -11.13 0.12
N SER A 155 21.20 -9.98 0.56
CA SER A 155 22.49 -9.32 0.39
C SER A 155 23.10 -9.16 -1.00
N THR A 156 22.42 -9.30 -2.14
CA THR A 156 23.04 -8.98 -3.45
C THR A 156 22.09 -8.20 -4.34
N VAL A 157 22.41 -6.94 -4.58
CA VAL A 157 21.71 -6.05 -5.51
C VAL A 157 22.27 -6.30 -6.90
N LYS A 158 21.42 -6.70 -7.85
CA LYS A 158 21.83 -6.77 -9.25
C LYS A 158 21.55 -5.45 -9.94
N ALA A 159 22.59 -4.76 -10.32
CA ALA A 159 22.48 -3.68 -11.29
C ALA A 159 22.64 -4.23 -12.72
N THR A 160 21.90 -5.28 -13.07
CA THR A 160 21.95 -5.94 -14.38
C THR A 160 21.85 -4.94 -15.50
N PHE A 161 20.91 -4.02 -15.37
CA PHE A 161 20.74 -2.98 -16.36
C PHE A 161 22.00 -2.09 -16.48
N PHE A 162 22.58 -1.68 -15.36
CA PHE A 162 23.75 -0.81 -15.36
C PHE A 162 24.92 -1.49 -16.08
N THR A 163 25.23 -2.74 -15.73
CA THR A 163 26.35 -3.48 -16.33
C THR A 163 26.05 -4.02 -17.72
N SER A 164 24.79 -4.10 -18.13
CA SER A 164 24.47 -4.52 -19.51
C SER A 164 24.40 -3.37 -20.50
N ALA A 165 23.89 -2.20 -20.06
CA ALA A 165 23.61 -1.09 -20.95
C ALA A 165 24.51 0.15 -20.74
N LEU A 166 24.97 0.40 -19.52
CA LEU A 166 25.69 1.62 -19.19
C LEU A 166 27.17 1.41 -18.86
N TYR A 167 27.54 0.26 -18.32
CA TYR A 167 28.90 -0.06 -17.95
C TYR A 167 29.33 -1.36 -18.59
N VAL A 168 30.42 -1.33 -19.35
CA VAL A 168 31.03 -2.48 -19.97
C VAL A 168 32.36 -2.78 -19.25
N PRO A 169 32.35 -3.71 -18.30
CA PRO A 169 33.53 -4.05 -17.52
C PRO A 169 34.56 -4.80 -18.37
N GLN A 170 35.82 -4.69 -17.96
CA GLN A 170 36.92 -5.46 -18.53
C GLN A 170 36.62 -6.97 -18.46
N PHE A 171 36.95 -7.75 -19.48
CA PHE A 171 36.71 -9.20 -19.61
C PHE A 171 35.24 -9.65 -19.72
N ASN A 172 34.28 -8.75 -19.62
CA ASN A 172 32.83 -9.03 -19.57
C ASN A 172 32.11 -8.70 -20.88
N ILE A 173 32.84 -8.33 -21.90
CA ILE A 173 32.24 -7.85 -23.14
C ILE A 173 31.33 -8.93 -23.76
N HIS A 174 31.79 -10.20 -23.76
CA HIS A 174 31.12 -11.31 -24.47
C HIS A 174 29.87 -11.85 -23.82
N VAL A 175 29.71 -11.70 -22.52
CA VAL A 175 28.67 -12.39 -21.76
C VAL A 175 27.25 -12.05 -22.23
N ILE A 176 27.04 -10.87 -22.76
CA ILE A 176 25.71 -10.50 -23.27
C ILE A 176 25.29 -11.37 -24.47
N LEU A 177 26.24 -11.88 -25.23
CA LEU A 177 25.97 -12.79 -26.33
C LEU A 177 25.66 -14.21 -25.89
N GLU A 178 26.21 -14.62 -24.76
CA GLU A 178 25.98 -15.95 -24.17
C GLU A 178 24.62 -16.05 -23.44
N HIS A 179 24.00 -14.91 -23.18
CA HIS A 179 22.64 -14.89 -22.61
C HIS A 179 21.64 -15.51 -23.57
N ASP A 180 20.69 -16.27 -23.04
CA ASP A 180 19.52 -16.68 -23.79
C ASP A 180 18.69 -15.44 -24.20
N PRO A 181 17.91 -15.51 -25.30
CA PRO A 181 17.06 -14.42 -25.75
C PRO A 181 16.16 -13.85 -24.65
N GLU A 182 15.59 -14.71 -23.81
CA GLU A 182 14.74 -14.32 -22.67
C GLU A 182 15.47 -13.43 -21.66
N LYS A 183 16.73 -13.75 -21.36
CA LYS A 183 17.53 -12.94 -20.44
C LYS A 183 17.92 -11.59 -21.03
N ARG A 184 18.19 -11.55 -22.33
CA ARG A 184 18.44 -10.29 -23.03
C ARG A 184 17.21 -9.41 -23.06
N MET A 185 16.05 -10.02 -23.30
CA MET A 185 14.75 -9.32 -23.24
C MET A 185 14.50 -8.73 -21.84
N ASP A 186 14.73 -9.52 -20.79
CA ASP A 186 14.54 -9.08 -19.38
C ASP A 186 15.37 -7.82 -19.06
N VAL A 187 16.59 -7.72 -19.58
CA VAL A 187 17.42 -6.50 -19.44
C VAL A 187 16.76 -5.29 -20.08
N ILE A 188 16.24 -5.46 -21.28
CA ILE A 188 15.59 -4.37 -22.04
C ILE A 188 14.26 -3.98 -21.38
N GLU A 189 13.45 -4.95 -21.02
CA GLU A 189 12.18 -4.74 -20.34
C GLU A 189 12.34 -3.93 -19.05
N LYS A 190 13.33 -4.28 -18.25
CA LYS A 190 13.67 -3.55 -17.02
C LYS A 190 14.12 -2.13 -17.29
N ALA A 191 15.01 -1.98 -18.29
CA ALA A 191 15.55 -0.69 -18.66
C ALA A 191 14.49 0.32 -19.09
N ILE A 192 13.44 -0.14 -19.77
CA ILE A 192 12.36 0.69 -20.32
C ILE A 192 11.12 0.68 -19.43
N GLY A 193 11.10 -0.17 -18.42
CA GLY A 193 10.00 -0.26 -17.46
C GLY A 193 8.78 -1.02 -18.02
N LEU A 194 9.02 -1.99 -18.91
CA LEU A 194 7.96 -2.87 -19.43
C LEU A 194 7.41 -3.85 -18.40
N GLU A 195 8.11 -4.07 -17.30
CA GLU A 195 7.62 -4.88 -16.16
C GLU A 195 6.23 -4.45 -15.67
N LYS A 196 5.88 -3.16 -15.87
CA LYS A 196 4.55 -2.65 -15.52
C LYS A 196 3.42 -3.41 -16.24
N TYR A 197 3.66 -3.86 -17.47
CA TYR A 197 2.65 -4.63 -18.23
C TYR A 197 2.53 -6.05 -17.68
N LYS A 198 3.64 -6.69 -17.34
CA LYS A 198 3.66 -8.02 -16.69
C LYS A 198 3.00 -7.98 -15.31
N ILE A 199 3.31 -6.95 -14.52
CA ILE A 199 2.69 -6.74 -13.20
C ILE A 199 1.18 -6.50 -13.36
N ARG A 200 0.77 -5.68 -14.32
CA ARG A 200 -0.65 -5.45 -14.62
C ARG A 200 -1.35 -6.74 -14.99
N LYS A 201 -0.75 -7.57 -15.85
CA LYS A 201 -1.30 -8.88 -16.24
C LYS A 201 -1.52 -9.77 -15.03
N ILE A 202 -0.52 -9.89 -14.16
CA ILE A 202 -0.62 -10.67 -12.92
C ILE A 202 -1.73 -10.11 -12.02
N ASN A 203 -1.79 -8.78 -11.85
CA ASN A 203 -2.81 -8.14 -11.04
C ASN A 203 -4.21 -8.33 -11.61
N ILE A 204 -4.37 -8.16 -12.93
CA ILE A 204 -5.64 -8.41 -13.62
C ILE A 204 -6.08 -9.85 -13.43
N LYS A 205 -5.15 -10.80 -13.61
CA LYS A 205 -5.43 -12.23 -13.41
C LYS A 205 -5.88 -12.52 -11.97
N ASN A 206 -5.14 -12.02 -10.98
CA ASN A 206 -5.46 -12.23 -9.56
C ASN A 206 -6.83 -11.61 -9.20
N ILE A 207 -7.09 -10.39 -9.67
CA ILE A 207 -8.39 -9.74 -9.45
C ILE A 207 -9.51 -10.54 -10.12
N ARG A 208 -9.28 -11.04 -11.33
CA ARG A 208 -10.26 -11.84 -12.07
C ARG A 208 -10.56 -13.16 -11.39
N GLU A 209 -9.55 -13.83 -10.83
CA GLU A 209 -9.71 -15.04 -10.01
C GLU A 209 -10.53 -14.73 -8.75
N GLN A 210 -10.18 -13.67 -8.01
CA GLN A 210 -10.94 -13.24 -6.83
C GLN A 210 -12.40 -12.88 -7.17
N LEU A 211 -12.62 -12.21 -8.31
CA LEU A 211 -13.97 -11.94 -8.79
C LEU A 211 -14.72 -13.23 -9.14
N GLY A 212 -14.03 -14.21 -9.73
CA GLY A 212 -14.59 -15.53 -10.03
C GLY A 212 -15.06 -16.26 -8.76
N ASP A 213 -14.23 -16.23 -7.73
CA ASP A 213 -14.58 -16.80 -6.42
C ASP A 213 -15.79 -16.10 -5.79
N GLU A 214 -15.81 -14.76 -5.83
CA GLU A 214 -16.93 -13.98 -5.32
C GLU A 214 -18.21 -14.17 -6.14
N ILE A 215 -18.11 -14.27 -7.46
CA ILE A 215 -19.26 -14.62 -8.34
C ILE A 215 -19.80 -15.99 -7.95
N SER A 216 -18.94 -16.97 -7.78
CA SER A 216 -19.33 -18.34 -7.39
C SER A 216 -20.02 -18.36 -6.02
N ARG A 217 -19.49 -17.61 -5.05
CA ARG A 217 -20.13 -17.44 -3.72
C ARG A 217 -21.50 -16.78 -3.84
N LEU A 218 -21.61 -15.72 -4.64
CA LEU A 218 -22.88 -15.04 -4.87
C LEU A 218 -23.89 -15.95 -5.59
N GLU A 219 -23.44 -16.73 -6.57
CA GLU A 219 -24.30 -17.71 -7.26
C GLU A 219 -24.82 -18.79 -6.31
N GLY A 220 -23.94 -19.29 -5.41
CA GLY A 220 -24.35 -20.20 -4.35
C GLY A 220 -25.37 -19.55 -3.39
N ALA A 221 -25.13 -18.32 -2.98
CA ALA A 221 -26.06 -17.57 -2.14
C ALA A 221 -27.40 -17.31 -2.86
N ILE A 222 -27.36 -16.90 -4.11
CA ILE A 222 -28.56 -16.70 -4.96
C ILE A 222 -29.36 -18.01 -5.06
N GLN A 223 -28.70 -19.11 -5.32
CA GLN A 223 -29.34 -20.42 -5.39
C GLN A 223 -30.00 -20.80 -4.04
N GLN A 224 -29.29 -20.57 -2.95
CA GLN A 224 -29.79 -20.84 -1.61
C GLN A 224 -31.01 -19.98 -1.25
N ILE A 225 -30.94 -18.68 -1.52
CA ILE A 225 -32.06 -17.76 -1.30
C ILE A 225 -33.25 -18.11 -2.21
N THR A 226 -32.99 -18.46 -3.46
CA THR A 226 -34.04 -18.89 -4.39
C THR A 226 -34.74 -20.16 -3.92
N LEU A 227 -33.98 -21.11 -3.39
CA LEU A 227 -34.52 -22.33 -2.77
C LEU A 227 -35.34 -22.02 -1.50
N GLN A 228 -34.90 -21.06 -0.70
CA GLN A 228 -35.68 -20.63 0.46
C GLN A 228 -36.98 -19.94 0.04
N LEU A 229 -36.91 -19.05 -0.93
CA LEU A 229 -38.09 -18.38 -1.48
C LEU A 229 -39.08 -19.35 -2.15
N SER A 230 -38.58 -20.38 -2.83
CA SER A 230 -39.46 -21.39 -3.45
C SER A 230 -40.26 -22.22 -2.44
N ARG A 231 -39.79 -22.30 -1.20
CA ARG A 231 -40.50 -22.97 -0.09
C ARG A 231 -41.61 -22.08 0.52
N ILE A 232 -41.56 -20.77 0.26
CA ILE A 232 -42.52 -19.82 0.77
C ILE A 232 -43.54 -19.55 -0.33
N ASN A 233 -44.71 -20.17 -0.18
CA ASN A 233 -45.82 -19.93 -1.12
C ASN A 233 -46.52 -18.61 -0.78
N ARG A 234 -45.97 -17.51 -1.32
CA ARG A 234 -46.43 -16.13 -1.00
C ARG A 234 -47.87 -15.88 -1.43
N ASP A 235 -48.30 -16.42 -2.51
CA ASP A 235 -49.70 -16.22 -2.99
C ASP A 235 -50.67 -16.90 -2.08
N GLN A 236 -50.34 -18.07 -1.58
CA GLN A 236 -51.11 -18.75 -0.53
C GLN A 236 -51.11 -17.98 0.79
N LEU A 237 -49.93 -17.48 1.20
CA LEU A 237 -49.82 -16.65 2.41
C LEU A 237 -50.60 -15.34 2.31
N ARG A 238 -50.53 -14.66 1.14
CA ARG A 238 -51.31 -13.45 0.88
C ARG A 238 -52.82 -13.71 0.89
N ARG A 239 -53.25 -14.77 0.29
CA ARG A 239 -54.67 -15.21 0.34
C ARG A 239 -55.07 -15.50 1.76
N ARG A 240 -54.27 -16.27 2.49
CA ARG A 240 -54.53 -16.64 3.89
C ARG A 240 -54.52 -15.41 4.78
N ARG A 241 -53.62 -14.47 4.55
CA ARG A 241 -53.62 -13.18 5.21
C ARG A 241 -54.94 -12.43 5.01
N GLY A 242 -55.42 -12.31 3.76
CA GLY A 242 -56.70 -11.67 3.46
C GLY A 242 -57.88 -12.36 4.09
N GLU A 243 -57.90 -13.69 4.12
CA GLU A 243 -58.95 -14.47 4.83
C GLU A 243 -58.94 -14.21 6.33
N ILE A 244 -57.73 -14.18 6.94
CA ILE A 244 -57.62 -13.90 8.37
C ILE A 244 -57.96 -12.46 8.71
N GLU A 245 -57.50 -11.49 7.90
CA GLU A 245 -57.85 -10.07 8.05
C GLU A 245 -59.39 -9.87 7.98
N THR A 246 -60.03 -10.61 7.05
CA THR A 246 -61.51 -10.58 6.95
C THR A 246 -62.17 -11.17 8.20
N LYS A 247 -61.68 -12.33 8.65
CA LYS A 247 -62.15 -12.97 9.88
C LYS A 247 -61.91 -12.10 11.11
N ILE A 248 -60.75 -11.46 11.21
CA ILE A 248 -60.48 -10.53 12.30
C ILE A 248 -61.51 -9.39 12.29
N LYS A 249 -61.80 -8.80 11.11
CA LYS A 249 -62.83 -7.77 10.99
C LYS A 249 -64.22 -8.26 11.38
N GLU A 250 -64.56 -9.48 10.98
CA GLU A 250 -65.85 -10.09 11.40
C GLU A 250 -65.89 -10.30 12.92
N VAL A 251 -64.81 -10.81 13.49
CA VAL A 251 -64.67 -11.00 14.95
C VAL A 251 -64.66 -9.65 15.68
N GLU A 252 -63.94 -8.65 15.11
CA GLU A 252 -63.95 -7.29 15.65
C GLU A 252 -65.33 -6.63 15.59
N SER A 253 -66.05 -6.82 14.48
CA SER A 253 -67.42 -6.36 14.35
C SER A 253 -68.35 -7.05 15.38
N ALA A 254 -68.19 -8.38 15.52
CA ALA A 254 -68.95 -9.13 16.55
C ALA A 254 -68.57 -8.72 17.96
N LEU A 255 -67.28 -8.53 18.24
CA LEU A 255 -66.79 -7.99 19.52
C LEU A 255 -67.32 -6.59 19.81
N GLU A 256 -67.40 -5.74 18.79
CA GLU A 256 -67.91 -4.39 18.94
C GLU A 256 -69.44 -4.40 19.18
N GLU A 257 -70.20 -5.27 18.51
CA GLU A 257 -71.61 -5.45 18.73
C GLU A 257 -71.89 -5.99 20.12
N LEU A 258 -71.20 -7.03 20.56
CA LEU A 258 -71.29 -7.57 21.90
C LEU A 258 -70.77 -6.61 22.95
N LYS A 259 -69.76 -5.80 22.66
CA LYS A 259 -69.34 -4.71 23.58
C LYS A 259 -70.39 -3.63 23.70
N LYS A 260 -71.00 -3.23 22.59
CA LYS A 260 -72.12 -2.29 22.63
C LYS A 260 -73.28 -2.85 23.42
N ARG A 261 -73.59 -4.18 23.26
CA ARG A 261 -74.62 -4.86 24.05
C ARG A 261 -74.20 -5.01 25.52
N LYS A 262 -72.94 -5.30 25.81
CA LYS A 262 -72.37 -5.28 27.17
C LYS A 262 -72.40 -3.86 27.71
N GLU A 263 -72.10 -2.85 26.95
CA GLU A 263 -72.14 -1.46 27.38
C GLU A 263 -73.58 -1.01 27.69
N ILE A 264 -74.55 -1.48 26.90
CA ILE A 264 -75.99 -1.25 27.22
C ILE A 264 -76.37 -1.98 28.50
N LEU A 265 -75.94 -3.22 28.71
CA LEU A 265 -76.19 -3.94 29.96
C LEU A 265 -75.33 -3.37 31.11
N GLU A 266 -74.09 -2.93 30.85
CA GLU A 266 -73.27 -2.18 31.82
C GLU A 266 -73.89 -0.82 32.19
N ASN A 267 -74.43 -0.14 31.16
CA ASN A 267 -75.13 1.08 31.43
C ASN A 267 -76.48 0.89 32.15
N THR A 268 -77.19 -0.28 31.94
CA THR A 268 -78.33 -0.71 32.64
C THR A 268 -77.97 -1.19 34.07
N GLU A 269 -76.82 -1.99 34.16
CA GLU A 269 -76.30 -2.36 35.46
C GLU A 269 -75.69 -1.16 36.19
N LYS A 270 -74.99 -0.25 35.45
CA LYS A 270 -74.51 1.03 35.98
C LYS A 270 -75.69 1.94 36.40
N LYS A 271 -76.76 1.94 35.63
CA LYS A 271 -77.97 2.70 36.01
C LYS A 271 -78.59 2.10 37.26
N LEU A 272 -78.75 0.77 37.28
CA LEU A 272 -79.22 0.06 38.43
C LEU A 272 -78.19 0.02 39.56
N SER A 273 -76.89 -0.14 39.27
CA SER A 273 -75.80 -0.02 40.24
C SER A 273 -75.55 1.42 40.65
N LYS A 274 -75.73 2.41 39.76
CA LYS A 274 -75.72 3.84 40.15
C LYS A 274 -76.91 4.17 41.03
N ASP A 275 -78.07 3.57 40.75
CA ASP A 275 -79.22 3.73 41.62
C ASP A 275 -78.97 2.91 42.92
N LEU A 276 -78.25 1.78 42.87
CA LEU A 276 -77.85 1.05 44.06
C LEU A 276 -76.64 1.71 44.72
N GLU A 277 -75.57 2.09 43.90
CA GLU A 277 -74.40 2.78 44.40
C GLU A 277 -74.75 4.23 44.81
N SER A 278 -75.62 4.90 44.07
CA SER A 278 -76.13 6.19 44.60
C SER A 278 -76.75 5.98 45.92
N LEU A 279 -77.38 4.83 46.13
CA LEU A 279 -78.03 4.48 47.41
C LEU A 279 -77.06 3.88 48.41
N ILE A 280 -76.07 3.02 47.97
CA ILE A 280 -74.94 2.49 48.76
C ILE A 280 -73.84 3.50 48.90
N GLU A 281 -73.54 4.26 47.84
CA GLU A 281 -72.59 5.34 47.85
C GLU A 281 -73.02 6.51 48.62
N LYS A 282 -74.33 6.81 48.57
CA LYS A 282 -74.94 7.62 49.59
C LYS A 282 -74.75 7.08 51.00
N LYS A 283 -74.72 5.76 51.19
CA LYS A 283 -74.47 5.11 52.49
C LYS A 283 -72.96 5.03 52.77
N SER A 284 -72.09 4.47 51.79
CA SER A 284 -70.68 4.20 51.97
C SER A 284 -69.80 5.41 51.65
N ASN A 285 -70.25 6.27 50.71
CA ASN A 285 -69.52 7.49 50.41
C ASN A 285 -69.43 8.41 51.63
N LEU A 286 -70.42 8.42 52.41
CA LEU A 286 -70.41 9.15 53.63
C LEU A 286 -69.53 8.55 54.74
N GLU A 287 -69.38 7.23 54.77
CA GLU A 287 -68.41 6.54 55.67
C GLU A 287 -66.91 6.47 55.07
N SER A 288 -66.84 6.29 53.79
CA SER A 288 -65.57 6.14 53.11
C SER A 288 -64.86 7.46 52.78
N GLN A 289 -65.62 8.55 52.56
CA GLN A 289 -65.06 9.84 52.23
C GLN A 289 -64.10 10.39 53.29
N ILE A 290 -64.45 10.18 54.56
CA ILE A 290 -63.56 10.59 55.67
C ILE A 290 -62.31 9.78 55.78
N SER A 291 -62.37 8.46 55.52
CA SER A 291 -61.25 7.57 55.67
C SER A 291 -60.23 7.72 54.50
N LYS A 292 -60.78 7.91 53.29
CA LYS A 292 -59.91 8.08 52.10
C LYS A 292 -59.15 9.41 52.17
N TYR A 293 -59.73 10.47 52.62
CA TYR A 293 -59.06 11.76 52.69
C TYR A 293 -57.76 11.70 53.54
N MET A 294 -57.81 10.96 54.64
CA MET A 294 -56.65 10.81 55.53
C MET A 294 -55.54 10.01 54.91
N GLN A 295 -55.87 8.93 54.14
CA GLN A 295 -54.85 8.08 53.51
C GLN A 295 -54.09 8.76 52.33
N VAL A 296 -54.83 9.53 51.52
CA VAL A 296 -54.26 10.24 50.40
C VAL A 296 -53.25 11.30 50.85
N GLN A 297 -53.57 12.00 51.95
CA GLN A 297 -52.68 12.98 52.55
C GLN A 297 -51.33 12.37 53.00
N GLU A 298 -51.35 11.17 53.53
CA GLU A 298 -50.16 10.47 54.00
C GLU A 298 -49.31 9.96 52.88
N GLN A 299 -49.90 9.47 51.78
CA GLN A 299 -49.17 9.01 50.59
C GLN A 299 -48.44 10.14 49.85
N MET A 300 -49.06 11.31 49.71
CA MET A 300 -48.46 12.49 49.13
C MET A 300 -47.20 12.94 49.88
N VAL A 301 -47.26 12.97 51.20
CA VAL A 301 -46.11 13.34 52.02
C VAL A 301 -44.94 12.38 51.84
N ASN A 302 -45.21 11.07 51.70
CA ASN A 302 -44.19 10.06 51.53
C ASN A 302 -43.58 10.10 50.12
N LEU A 303 -44.37 10.38 49.08
CA LEU A 303 -43.89 10.52 47.72
C LEU A 303 -42.96 11.74 47.55
N VAL A 304 -43.36 12.87 48.10
CA VAL A 304 -42.56 14.09 48.13
C VAL A 304 -41.18 13.86 48.80
N LYS A 305 -41.13 13.07 49.88
CA LYS A 305 -39.86 12.68 50.51
C LYS A 305 -38.97 11.84 49.59
N LYS A 306 -39.55 10.86 48.88
CA LYS A 306 -38.80 10.00 47.92
C LYS A 306 -38.21 10.78 46.78
N VAL A 307 -38.98 11.68 46.18
CA VAL A 307 -38.52 12.53 45.06
C VAL A 307 -37.38 13.44 45.50
N LYS A 308 -37.44 14.04 46.63
CA LYS A 308 -36.37 14.88 47.19
C LYS A 308 -35.05 14.10 47.35
N MET A 309 -35.12 12.88 47.87
CA MET A 309 -33.95 12.03 48.03
C MET A 309 -33.33 11.65 46.69
N GLN A 310 -34.11 11.35 45.68
CA GLN A 310 -33.62 10.97 44.34
C GLN A 310 -33.03 12.16 43.59
N ILE A 311 -33.63 13.35 43.64
CA ILE A 311 -33.05 14.57 43.06
C ILE A 311 -31.71 14.91 43.74
N ALA A 312 -31.61 14.79 45.07
CA ALA A 312 -30.38 15.04 45.80
C ALA A 312 -29.26 14.02 45.44
N SER A 313 -29.59 12.74 45.23
CA SER A 313 -28.63 11.71 44.91
C SER A 313 -28.16 11.75 43.47
N ALA A 314 -29.00 12.13 42.51
CA ALA A 314 -28.70 12.12 41.09
C ALA A 314 -27.82 13.31 40.63
N LEU A 315 -27.87 14.43 41.34
CA LEU A 315 -27.26 15.69 40.94
C LEU A 315 -26.33 16.28 42.03
N ALA A 316 -25.88 15.46 42.96
CA ALA A 316 -25.00 15.90 44.05
C ALA A 316 -23.70 16.58 43.59
N SER A 317 -23.32 16.40 42.35
CA SER A 317 -22.12 17.01 41.75
C SER A 317 -22.34 18.28 40.92
N GLU A 318 -23.59 18.63 40.59
CA GLU A 318 -23.89 19.68 39.62
C GLU A 318 -24.98 20.69 40.03
N LEU A 319 -25.66 20.47 41.13
CA LEU A 319 -26.64 21.44 41.66
C LEU A 319 -25.95 22.39 42.63
N ASP A 320 -26.23 23.67 42.41
CA ASP A 320 -25.89 24.72 43.37
C ASP A 320 -26.42 24.37 44.77
N LEU A 321 -25.58 24.45 45.79
CA LEU A 321 -25.89 24.15 47.17
C LEU A 321 -27.19 24.81 47.66
N LYS A 322 -27.50 26.02 47.19
CA LYS A 322 -28.73 26.74 47.49
C LYS A 322 -29.97 26.08 46.93
N THR A 323 -29.88 25.44 45.78
CA THR A 323 -31.02 24.73 45.17
C THR A 323 -31.29 23.42 45.92
N VAL A 324 -30.27 22.73 46.41
CA VAL A 324 -30.40 21.53 47.22
C VAL A 324 -30.96 21.83 48.62
N GLU A 325 -30.54 22.91 49.27
CA GLU A 325 -31.04 23.35 50.55
C GLU A 325 -32.48 23.82 50.47
N SER A 326 -32.87 24.55 49.42
CA SER A 326 -34.25 24.98 49.20
C SER A 326 -35.17 23.80 48.90
N LEU A 327 -34.71 22.78 48.21
CA LEU A 327 -35.43 21.53 47.98
C LEU A 327 -35.68 20.74 49.29
N ASN A 328 -34.70 20.72 50.18
CA ASN A 328 -34.80 20.00 51.47
C ASN A 328 -35.72 20.73 52.47
N SER A 329 -35.80 22.05 52.43
CA SER A 329 -36.57 22.87 53.38
C SER A 329 -37.99 23.13 52.96
N SER A 330 -38.33 23.03 51.68
CA SER A 330 -39.70 23.34 51.18
C SER A 330 -40.66 22.17 51.47
N LYS A 331 -41.79 22.48 52.12
CA LYS A 331 -42.92 21.60 52.23
C LYS A 331 -43.94 21.78 51.11
N ASP A 332 -43.67 22.69 50.20
CA ASP A 332 -44.55 23.10 49.14
C ASP A 332 -44.43 22.22 47.89
N LYS A 333 -45.52 21.64 47.49
CA LYS A 333 -45.64 20.69 46.40
C LYS A 333 -45.26 21.30 45.02
N GLU A 334 -45.76 22.50 44.73
CA GLU A 334 -45.52 23.20 43.48
C GLU A 334 -44.06 23.52 43.27
N PHE A 335 -43.32 23.70 44.36
CA PHE A 335 -41.86 23.89 44.27
C PHE A 335 -41.15 22.61 43.87
N VAL A 336 -41.61 21.45 44.37
CA VAL A 336 -41.00 20.15 44.02
C VAL A 336 -41.26 19.77 42.55
N GLU A 337 -42.50 20.06 42.07
CA GLU A 337 -42.84 19.83 40.65
C GLU A 337 -42.02 20.69 39.70
N ARG A 338 -41.86 21.98 40.00
CA ARG A 338 -40.98 22.87 39.19
C ARG A 338 -39.52 22.42 39.20
N ALA A 339 -39.00 22.01 40.34
CA ALA A 339 -37.66 21.50 40.45
C ALA A 339 -37.46 20.24 39.64
N LEU A 340 -38.46 19.33 39.62
CA LEU A 340 -38.43 18.08 38.88
C LEU A 340 -38.42 18.34 37.37
N LEU A 341 -39.18 19.29 36.87
CA LEU A 341 -39.19 19.71 35.47
C LEU A 341 -37.84 20.26 35.04
N THR A 342 -37.27 21.15 35.85
CA THR A 342 -35.94 21.75 35.54
C THR A 342 -34.84 20.69 35.48
N VAL A 343 -34.93 19.67 36.34
CA VAL A 343 -33.96 18.56 36.32
C VAL A 343 -34.13 17.69 35.09
N LEU A 344 -35.35 17.41 34.69
CA LEU A 344 -35.67 16.65 33.46
C LEU A 344 -35.20 17.37 32.21
N GLU A 345 -35.34 18.70 32.13
CA GLU A 345 -34.79 19.51 31.02
C GLU A 345 -33.28 19.41 30.95
N LYS A 346 -32.56 19.59 32.07
CA LYS A 346 -31.11 19.44 32.12
C LYS A 346 -30.63 18.05 31.75
N LEU A 347 -31.32 17.00 32.20
CA LEU A 347 -31.02 15.62 31.80
C LEU A 347 -31.21 15.43 30.30
N ARG A 348 -32.21 16.06 29.70
CA ARG A 348 -32.47 16.00 28.26
C ARG A 348 -31.39 16.71 27.46
N GLU A 349 -30.91 17.86 27.91
CA GLU A 349 -29.79 18.57 27.30
C GLU A 349 -28.51 17.75 27.36
N LYS A 350 -28.23 17.15 28.53
CA LYS A 350 -27.07 16.29 28.73
C LYS A 350 -27.14 15.02 27.87
N MET A 351 -28.35 14.45 27.75
CA MET A 351 -28.57 13.31 26.85
C MET A 351 -28.31 13.67 25.40
N ASN A 352 -28.77 14.83 24.95
CA ASN A 352 -28.51 15.28 23.58
C ASN A 352 -27.02 15.50 23.33
N ALA A 353 -26.27 16.07 24.26
CA ALA A 353 -24.82 16.24 24.17
C ALA A 353 -24.10 14.89 24.04
N VAL A 354 -24.49 13.93 24.89
CA VAL A 354 -23.93 12.56 24.86
C VAL A 354 -24.24 11.85 23.54
N LEU A 355 -25.45 12.05 23.00
CA LEU A 355 -25.82 11.46 21.69
C LEU A 355 -25.01 12.04 20.53
N VAL A 356 -24.76 13.35 20.57
CA VAL A 356 -23.90 14.00 19.55
C VAL A 356 -22.46 13.47 19.63
N GLU A 357 -21.94 13.36 20.85
CA GLU A 357 -20.59 12.86 21.08
C GLU A 357 -20.46 11.36 20.70
N GLU A 358 -21.49 10.55 21.02
CA GLU A 358 -21.56 9.15 20.59
C GLU A 358 -21.53 9.03 19.06
N SER A 359 -22.32 9.88 18.38
CA SER A 359 -22.38 9.87 16.92
C SER A 359 -21.07 10.31 16.27
N SER A 360 -20.42 11.32 16.87
CA SER A 360 -19.10 11.78 16.41
C SER A 360 -18.05 10.68 16.52
N LEU A 361 -17.94 10.05 17.68
CA LEU A 361 -17.00 8.97 17.91
C LEU A 361 -17.25 7.74 17.02
N ARG A 362 -18.51 7.43 16.74
CA ARG A 362 -18.85 6.36 15.79
C ARG A 362 -18.36 6.69 14.37
N SER A 363 -18.53 7.95 13.97
CA SER A 363 -18.06 8.42 12.67
C SER A 363 -16.53 8.38 12.58
N GLU A 364 -15.84 8.83 13.64
CA GLU A 364 -14.39 8.77 13.71
C GLU A 364 -13.87 7.33 13.66
N LEU A 365 -14.49 6.42 14.42
CA LEU A 365 -14.14 5.00 14.40
C LEU A 365 -14.29 4.39 13.00
N ALA A 366 -15.37 4.70 12.31
CA ALA A 366 -15.59 4.21 10.95
C ALA A 366 -14.53 4.73 9.97
N GLN A 367 -14.10 5.98 10.13
CA GLN A 367 -13.01 6.53 9.31
C GLN A 367 -11.67 5.86 9.59
N ILE A 368 -11.37 5.64 10.88
CA ILE A 368 -10.13 4.97 11.28
C ILE A 368 -10.13 3.52 10.77
N GLU A 369 -11.26 2.83 10.82
CA GLU A 369 -11.42 1.46 10.34
C GLU A 369 -11.14 1.36 8.83
N LEU A 370 -11.73 2.26 8.05
CA LEU A 370 -11.44 2.37 6.61
C LEU A 370 -9.96 2.64 6.33
N THR A 371 -9.32 3.45 7.18
CA THR A 371 -7.90 3.73 7.04
C THR A 371 -7.05 2.50 7.30
N ILE A 372 -7.44 1.70 8.30
CA ILE A 372 -6.76 0.42 8.60
C ILE A 372 -6.90 -0.54 7.42
N GLU A 373 -8.10 -0.70 6.89
CA GLU A 373 -8.35 -1.57 5.73
C GLU A 373 -7.52 -1.18 4.51
N HIS A 374 -7.43 0.13 4.26
CA HIS A 374 -6.62 0.64 3.15
C HIS A 374 -5.13 0.32 3.35
N LEU A 375 -4.61 0.58 4.54
CA LEU A 375 -3.21 0.31 4.85
C LEU A 375 -2.88 -1.20 4.80
N GLU A 376 -3.78 -2.04 5.28
CA GLU A 376 -3.62 -3.50 5.21
C GLU A 376 -3.68 -4.04 3.76
N ALA A 377 -4.47 -3.39 2.91
CA ALA A 377 -4.50 -3.72 1.48
C ALA A 377 -3.18 -3.36 0.78
N GLU A 378 -2.62 -2.21 1.12
CA GLU A 378 -1.31 -1.80 0.60
C GLU A 378 -0.17 -2.71 1.08
N GLU A 379 -0.21 -3.14 2.36
CA GLU A 379 0.79 -4.09 2.88
C GLU A 379 0.74 -5.42 2.13
N ARG A 380 -0.47 -5.94 1.87
CA ARG A 380 -0.64 -7.20 1.11
C ARG A 380 -0.06 -7.09 -0.30
N LYS A 381 -0.36 -5.99 -0.98
CA LYS A 381 0.18 -5.74 -2.32
C LYS A 381 1.72 -5.71 -2.33
N THR A 382 2.29 -5.02 -1.34
CA THR A 382 3.75 -4.94 -1.21
C THR A 382 4.38 -6.32 -0.93
N LEU A 383 3.66 -7.18 -0.22
CA LEU A 383 4.10 -8.54 0.06
C LEU A 383 4.10 -9.44 -1.19
N GLU A 384 3.10 -9.28 -2.04
CA GLU A 384 3.00 -10.04 -3.30
C GLU A 384 4.12 -9.63 -4.28
N GLU A 385 4.31 -8.33 -4.46
CA GLU A 385 5.39 -7.79 -5.29
C GLU A 385 6.76 -8.34 -4.85
N ARG A 386 6.97 -8.40 -3.54
CA ARG A 386 8.18 -8.96 -2.94
C ARG A 386 8.38 -10.45 -3.24
N GLY A 387 7.28 -11.21 -3.23
CA GLY A 387 7.33 -12.66 -3.47
C GLY A 387 7.85 -13.01 -4.86
N VAL A 388 7.37 -12.28 -5.85
CA VAL A 388 7.79 -12.47 -7.25
C VAL A 388 9.28 -12.20 -7.45
N LEU A 389 9.77 -11.14 -6.78
CA LEU A 389 11.17 -10.75 -6.88
C LEU A 389 12.11 -11.75 -6.22
N SER A 390 11.69 -12.27 -5.07
CA SER A 390 12.46 -13.29 -4.35
C SER A 390 12.65 -14.58 -5.17
N GLY A 391 11.63 -14.94 -5.97
CA GLY A 391 11.71 -16.09 -6.87
C GLY A 391 12.80 -15.93 -7.93
N LYS A 392 12.79 -14.78 -8.61
CA LYS A 392 13.79 -14.45 -9.65
C LYS A 392 15.22 -14.42 -9.12
N LEU A 393 15.40 -13.92 -7.91
CA LEU A 393 16.72 -13.85 -7.29
C LEU A 393 17.33 -15.25 -7.09
N ASN A 394 16.49 -16.20 -6.63
CA ASN A 394 16.96 -17.55 -6.37
C ASN A 394 17.44 -18.27 -7.66
N GLU A 395 16.68 -18.05 -8.76
CA GLU A 395 17.01 -18.63 -10.05
C GLU A 395 18.35 -18.13 -10.58
N LEU A 396 18.56 -16.83 -10.44
CA LEU A 396 19.81 -16.20 -10.90
C LEU A 396 21.03 -16.60 -10.06
N LYS A 397 20.85 -16.78 -8.75
CA LYS A 397 21.91 -17.28 -7.87
C LYS A 397 22.36 -18.69 -8.23
N GLN A 398 21.39 -19.53 -8.63
CA GLN A 398 21.69 -20.88 -9.05
C GLN A 398 22.58 -20.87 -10.32
N ARG A 399 22.15 -20.08 -11.31
CA ARG A 399 22.88 -20.01 -12.59
C ARG A 399 24.30 -19.44 -12.43
N LEU A 400 24.45 -18.49 -11.51
CA LEU A 400 25.76 -17.95 -11.18
C LEU A 400 26.70 -19.03 -10.65
N SER A 401 26.20 -19.82 -9.71
CA SER A 401 26.95 -20.94 -9.10
C SER A 401 27.46 -21.94 -10.13
N ASP A 402 26.63 -22.22 -11.15
CA ASP A 402 26.99 -23.14 -12.22
C ASP A 402 28.11 -22.58 -13.07
N LEU A 403 28.05 -21.31 -13.40
CA LEU A 403 29.08 -20.63 -14.19
C LEU A 403 30.45 -20.54 -13.46
N GLU A 404 30.41 -20.28 -12.14
CA GLU A 404 31.65 -20.26 -11.33
C GLU A 404 32.36 -21.59 -11.30
N LYS A 405 31.59 -22.65 -11.30
CA LYS A 405 32.12 -24.02 -11.36
C LYS A 405 32.79 -24.30 -12.72
N GLU A 406 32.13 -23.91 -13.81
CA GLU A 406 32.66 -24.06 -15.16
C GLU A 406 33.96 -23.29 -15.37
N LEU A 407 34.03 -22.06 -14.84
CA LEU A 407 35.23 -21.24 -14.87
C LEU A 407 36.41 -21.91 -14.17
N SER A 408 36.13 -22.48 -12.98
CA SER A 408 37.14 -23.19 -12.18
C SER A 408 37.70 -24.38 -12.93
N GLU A 409 36.85 -25.18 -13.55
CA GLU A 409 37.26 -26.36 -14.32
C GLU A 409 38.12 -25.98 -15.52
N LYS A 410 37.79 -24.86 -16.17
CA LYS A 410 38.55 -24.42 -17.36
C LYS A 410 39.91 -23.76 -17.04
N ARG A 411 39.98 -23.08 -15.88
CA ARG A 411 41.26 -22.55 -15.38
C ARG A 411 42.25 -23.67 -15.04
N GLU A 412 41.75 -24.72 -14.39
CA GLU A 412 42.58 -25.89 -14.06
C GLU A 412 43.11 -26.63 -15.29
N LEU A 413 42.31 -26.63 -16.37
CA LEU A 413 42.70 -27.20 -17.65
C LEU A 413 43.80 -26.38 -18.34
N LEU A 414 43.79 -25.06 -18.17
CA LEU A 414 44.84 -24.19 -18.75
C LEU A 414 46.15 -24.24 -17.99
N GLU A 415 46.11 -24.37 -16.66
CA GLU A 415 47.31 -24.52 -15.83
C GLU A 415 48.08 -25.82 -16.12
N LYS A 416 47.34 -26.86 -16.50
CA LYS A 416 47.95 -28.16 -16.86
C LYS A 416 48.60 -28.18 -18.25
N GLY A 417 48.37 -27.17 -19.07
CA GLY A 417 49.05 -26.92 -20.35
C GLY A 417 48.80 -27.96 -21.46
N VAL A 418 48.04 -29.00 -21.17
CA VAL A 418 47.78 -30.11 -22.13
C VAL A 418 46.34 -30.59 -21.99
N CYS A 419 45.69 -30.84 -23.09
CA CYS A 419 44.33 -31.35 -23.11
C CYS A 419 44.30 -32.79 -22.55
N PRO A 420 43.49 -33.09 -21.56
CA PRO A 420 43.43 -34.42 -20.95
C PRO A 420 42.88 -35.51 -21.88
N THR A 421 42.22 -35.13 -22.96
CA THR A 421 41.56 -36.07 -23.89
C THR A 421 42.45 -36.41 -25.09
N CYS A 422 43.27 -35.46 -25.62
CA CYS A 422 44.08 -35.69 -26.82
C CYS A 422 45.56 -35.40 -26.60
N HIS A 423 46.00 -35.02 -25.43
CA HIS A 423 47.39 -34.79 -25.01
C HIS A 423 48.15 -33.76 -25.85
N GLN A 424 47.46 -32.97 -26.63
CA GLN A 424 48.09 -31.87 -27.40
C GLN A 424 48.18 -30.61 -26.54
N PRO A 425 49.22 -29.81 -26.72
CA PRO A 425 49.34 -28.54 -26.00
C PRO A 425 48.19 -27.60 -26.36
N VAL A 426 47.54 -27.10 -25.39
CA VAL A 426 46.44 -26.15 -25.58
C VAL A 426 47.03 -24.78 -25.95
N PRO A 427 46.71 -24.19 -27.10
CA PRO A 427 47.17 -22.85 -27.42
C PRO A 427 46.68 -21.86 -26.38
N HIS A 428 47.60 -21.26 -25.68
CA HIS A 428 47.27 -20.32 -24.57
C HIS A 428 46.29 -19.22 -25.00
N GLN A 429 46.37 -18.76 -26.24
CA GLN A 429 45.51 -17.72 -26.76
C GLN A 429 43.99 -18.10 -26.79
N HIS A 430 43.69 -19.38 -27.08
CA HIS A 430 42.30 -19.82 -27.15
C HIS A 430 41.69 -20.10 -25.76
N GLY A 431 42.50 -20.56 -24.84
CA GLY A 431 42.03 -20.83 -23.47
C GLY A 431 41.74 -19.57 -22.66
N TYR A 432 42.58 -18.57 -22.79
CA TYR A 432 42.38 -17.28 -22.13
C TYR A 432 41.13 -16.54 -22.63
N LYS A 433 40.80 -16.74 -23.92
CA LYS A 433 39.60 -16.13 -24.49
C LYS A 433 38.33 -16.77 -23.94
N LEU A 434 38.29 -18.08 -23.85
CA LEU A 434 37.15 -18.83 -23.32
C LEU A 434 36.92 -18.51 -21.84
N ILE A 435 38.01 -18.33 -21.09
CA ILE A 435 37.93 -17.91 -19.68
C ILE A 435 37.39 -16.48 -19.57
N SER A 436 37.89 -15.57 -20.41
CA SER A 436 37.40 -14.18 -20.45
C SER A 436 35.92 -14.08 -20.77
N ASP A 437 35.45 -14.94 -21.66
CA ASP A 437 34.03 -14.94 -22.03
C ASP A 437 33.12 -15.37 -20.83
N ILE A 438 33.54 -16.42 -20.11
CA ILE A 438 32.83 -16.89 -18.90
C ILE A 438 32.94 -15.85 -17.79
N GLU A 439 34.10 -15.24 -17.58
CA GLU A 439 34.30 -14.18 -16.60
C GLU A 439 33.39 -12.96 -16.87
N THR A 440 33.16 -12.68 -18.16
CA THR A 440 32.25 -11.61 -18.57
C THR A 440 30.80 -11.97 -18.21
N GLU A 441 30.38 -13.19 -18.49
CA GLU A 441 29.03 -13.65 -18.13
C GLU A 441 28.79 -13.64 -16.63
N ILE A 442 29.73 -14.08 -15.85
CA ILE A 442 29.70 -14.02 -14.38
C ILE A 442 29.48 -12.59 -13.88
N SER A 443 30.18 -11.60 -14.47
CA SER A 443 30.06 -10.21 -14.08
C SER A 443 28.64 -9.67 -14.31
N ILE A 444 28.06 -10.00 -15.46
CA ILE A 444 26.68 -9.57 -15.77
C ILE A 444 25.71 -10.15 -14.77
N ARG A 445 25.81 -11.45 -14.48
CA ARG A 445 24.89 -12.09 -13.51
C ARG A 445 25.00 -11.48 -12.11
N LYS A 446 26.20 -11.16 -11.74
CA LYS A 446 26.44 -10.49 -10.47
C LYS A 446 25.76 -9.11 -10.39
N SER A 447 25.81 -8.34 -11.46
CA SER A 447 25.12 -7.06 -11.52
C SER A 447 23.59 -7.20 -11.48
N GLU A 448 23.07 -8.21 -12.15
CA GLU A 448 21.63 -8.52 -12.11
C GLU A 448 21.12 -8.86 -10.70
N ILE A 449 21.87 -9.71 -9.97
CA ILE A 449 21.56 -10.08 -8.58
C ILE A 449 21.51 -8.82 -7.70
N SER A 450 22.57 -7.97 -7.79
CA SER A 450 22.67 -6.75 -7.00
C SER A 450 21.50 -5.78 -7.22
N GLY A 451 20.99 -5.71 -8.45
CA GLY A 451 19.82 -4.89 -8.77
C GLY A 451 18.54 -5.36 -8.08
N ILE A 452 18.27 -6.65 -8.16
CA ILE A 452 17.08 -7.21 -7.54
C ILE A 452 17.12 -7.12 -5.99
N GLU A 453 18.29 -7.29 -5.40
CA GLU A 453 18.44 -7.17 -3.95
C GLU A 453 18.13 -5.77 -3.44
N ALA A 454 18.56 -4.73 -4.19
CA ALA A 454 18.22 -3.35 -3.86
C ALA A 454 16.70 -3.04 -3.96
N GLU A 455 16.00 -3.68 -4.90
CA GLU A 455 14.54 -3.50 -4.99
C GLU A 455 13.79 -4.20 -3.86
N LEU A 456 14.24 -5.37 -3.46
CA LEU A 456 13.64 -6.09 -2.34
C LEU A 456 13.78 -5.32 -1.03
N GLU A 457 14.92 -4.66 -0.82
CA GLU A 457 15.13 -3.84 0.38
C GLU A 457 14.21 -2.63 0.45
N LYS A 458 13.92 -2.02 -0.71
CA LYS A 458 12.93 -0.93 -0.78
C LYS A 458 11.52 -1.40 -0.39
N LEU A 459 11.15 -2.59 -0.85
CA LEU A 459 9.85 -3.16 -0.51
C LEU A 459 9.75 -3.55 0.97
N ASP A 460 10.82 -4.07 1.54
CA ASP A 460 10.86 -4.43 2.96
C ASP A 460 10.79 -3.19 3.88
N SER A 461 11.42 -2.07 3.48
CA SER A 461 11.27 -0.83 4.24
C SER A 461 9.87 -0.23 4.10
N LYS A 462 9.33 -0.21 2.88
CA LYS A 462 7.95 0.26 2.67
C LYS A 462 6.94 -0.55 3.49
N ARG A 463 7.13 -1.86 3.53
CA ARG A 463 6.30 -2.74 4.35
C ARG A 463 6.43 -2.49 5.84
N ALA A 464 7.66 -2.23 6.31
CA ALA A 464 7.89 -1.92 7.72
C ALA A 464 7.21 -0.60 8.13
N GLU A 465 7.19 0.38 7.23
CA GLU A 465 6.51 1.65 7.44
C GLU A 465 4.98 1.46 7.49
N LEU A 466 4.42 0.71 6.53
CA LEU A 466 3.00 0.39 6.52
C LEU A 466 2.56 -0.34 7.80
N ARG A 467 3.35 -1.31 8.28
CA ARG A 467 3.07 -2.01 9.54
C ARG A 467 3.05 -1.09 10.75
N ARG A 468 3.99 -0.14 10.82
CA ARG A 468 3.99 0.85 11.89
C ARG A 468 2.76 1.74 11.83
N SER A 469 2.39 2.15 10.62
CA SER A 469 1.18 2.95 10.42
C SER A 469 -0.07 2.19 10.83
N ILE A 470 -0.19 0.93 10.42
CA ILE A 470 -1.30 0.05 10.83
C ILE A 470 -1.34 -0.10 12.36
N GLU A 471 -0.20 -0.34 12.99
CA GLU A 471 -0.14 -0.51 14.45
C GLU A 471 -0.54 0.77 15.18
N ASN A 472 -0.08 1.92 14.70
CA ASN A 472 -0.43 3.21 15.30
C ASN A 472 -1.92 3.51 15.13
N THR A 473 -2.45 3.31 13.93
CA THR A 473 -3.87 3.52 13.65
C THR A 473 -4.75 2.54 14.43
N LYS A 474 -4.31 1.31 14.63
CA LYS A 474 -4.98 0.34 15.52
C LYS A 474 -4.96 0.77 16.99
N LYS A 475 -3.87 1.37 17.45
CA LYS A 475 -3.83 1.94 18.81
C LYS A 475 -4.83 3.08 18.98
N GLU A 476 -4.92 3.94 17.96
CA GLU A 476 -5.88 5.03 17.94
C GLU A 476 -7.32 4.51 17.92
N TYR A 477 -7.62 3.53 17.09
CA TYR A 477 -8.91 2.85 17.06
C TYR A 477 -9.32 2.33 18.44
N ASN A 478 -8.40 1.61 19.07
CA ASN A 478 -8.69 1.04 20.40
C ASN A 478 -8.94 2.12 21.47
N SER A 479 -8.18 3.22 21.37
CA SER A 479 -8.38 4.37 22.26
C SER A 479 -9.78 5.00 22.07
N ARG A 480 -10.16 5.24 20.83
CA ARG A 480 -11.48 5.81 20.50
C ARG A 480 -12.62 4.86 20.84
N LYS A 481 -12.40 3.56 20.65
CA LYS A 481 -13.37 2.54 21.04
C LYS A 481 -13.63 2.53 22.54
N LEU A 482 -12.58 2.67 23.34
CA LEU A 482 -12.72 2.76 24.79
C LEU A 482 -13.52 4.00 25.20
N GLN A 483 -13.29 5.14 24.54
CA GLN A 483 -14.07 6.35 24.78
C GLN A 483 -15.56 6.15 24.44
N LEU A 484 -15.85 5.49 23.33
CA LEU A 484 -17.22 5.18 22.92
C LEU A 484 -17.93 4.28 23.95
N GLU A 485 -17.23 3.28 24.51
CA GLU A 485 -17.78 2.43 25.57
C GLU A 485 -18.12 3.22 26.83
N GLN A 486 -17.27 4.19 27.20
CA GLN A 486 -17.52 5.06 28.35
C GLN A 486 -18.75 5.94 28.13
N ILE A 487 -18.87 6.54 26.95
CA ILE A 487 -20.02 7.39 26.58
C ILE A 487 -21.30 6.57 26.51
N THR A 488 -21.24 5.35 26.00
CA THR A 488 -22.38 4.46 25.94
C THR A 488 -22.88 4.07 27.36
N ARG A 489 -21.98 3.88 28.31
CA ARG A 489 -22.34 3.66 29.73
C ARG A 489 -23.02 4.88 30.32
N LEU A 490 -22.45 6.05 30.12
CA LEU A 490 -23.01 7.31 30.60
C LEU A 490 -24.41 7.55 30.05
N LYS A 491 -24.62 7.29 28.77
CA LYS A 491 -25.95 7.36 28.13
C LYS A 491 -26.99 6.46 28.82
N ASN A 492 -26.61 5.20 29.06
CA ASN A 492 -27.54 4.26 29.70
C ASN A 492 -27.90 4.67 31.13
N GLU A 493 -26.95 5.23 31.87
CA GLU A 493 -27.20 5.77 33.19
C GLU A 493 -28.20 6.94 33.17
N LEU A 494 -28.03 7.87 32.23
CA LEU A 494 -28.93 9.02 32.07
C LEU A 494 -30.34 8.60 31.70
N ILE A 495 -30.51 7.56 30.87
CA ILE A 495 -31.82 7.00 30.54
C ILE A 495 -32.55 6.49 31.81
N VAL A 496 -31.84 5.65 32.57
CA VAL A 496 -32.40 5.06 33.79
C VAL A 496 -32.86 6.13 34.82
N TYR A 497 -32.05 7.21 34.91
CA TYR A 497 -32.42 8.33 35.78
C TYR A 497 -33.64 9.11 35.27
N GLY A 498 -33.70 9.38 33.97
CA GLY A 498 -34.82 10.08 33.35
C GLY A 498 -36.16 9.36 33.54
N ASP A 499 -36.14 8.05 33.32
CA ASP A 499 -37.33 7.21 33.47
C ASP A 499 -37.85 7.18 34.91
N LYS A 500 -36.95 7.12 35.87
CA LYS A 500 -37.35 7.19 37.30
C LYS A 500 -37.98 8.49 37.66
N LEU A 501 -37.49 9.61 37.20
CA LEU A 501 -38.04 10.93 37.53
C LEU A 501 -39.40 11.16 36.89
N ASN A 502 -39.58 10.70 35.64
CA ASN A 502 -40.88 10.76 34.96
C ASN A 502 -41.95 9.94 35.70
N SER A 503 -41.59 8.75 36.18
CA SER A 503 -42.57 7.91 36.94
C SER A 503 -43.06 8.58 38.23
N TYR A 504 -42.24 9.40 38.86
CA TYR A 504 -42.68 10.12 40.08
C TYR A 504 -43.60 11.31 39.77
N MET A 505 -43.46 11.96 38.60
CA MET A 505 -44.34 13.02 38.15
C MET A 505 -45.77 12.52 37.92
N ASP A 506 -45.88 11.37 37.26
CA ASP A 506 -47.18 10.77 36.95
C ASP A 506 -47.92 10.36 38.24
N GLU A 507 -47.19 9.86 39.20
CA GLU A 507 -47.74 9.43 40.48
C GLU A 507 -48.23 10.63 41.34
N LEU A 508 -47.53 11.75 41.32
CA LEU A 508 -47.92 12.99 42.04
C LEU A 508 -49.21 13.59 41.52
N SER A 509 -49.35 13.66 40.18
CA SER A 509 -50.51 14.23 39.50
C SER A 509 -51.77 13.44 39.80
N ARG A 510 -51.67 12.13 39.99
CA ARG A 510 -52.76 11.24 40.29
C ARG A 510 -53.34 11.46 41.72
N LEU A 511 -52.47 11.62 42.71
CA LEU A 511 -52.86 11.76 44.11
C LEU A 511 -53.60 13.11 44.41
N GLU A 512 -53.34 14.12 43.58
CA GLU A 512 -53.94 15.45 43.78
C GLU A 512 -55.41 15.53 43.43
N GLN A 513 -55.82 14.79 42.40
CA GLN A 513 -57.25 14.78 42.01
C GLN A 513 -58.16 14.12 43.06
N GLU A 514 -57.54 13.23 43.81
CA GLU A 514 -58.35 12.47 44.83
C GLU A 514 -58.69 13.26 46.11
N ALA A 515 -57.86 14.28 46.41
CA ALA A 515 -58.03 14.99 47.71
C ALA A 515 -59.12 16.06 47.78
N LYS A 516 -59.71 16.53 46.68
CA LYS A 516 -60.56 17.77 46.65
C LYS A 516 -62.09 17.62 46.89
N ALA A 517 -62.52 16.46 47.15
CA ALA A 517 -64.00 16.19 46.95
C ALA A 517 -64.88 15.86 48.13
N ILE A 518 -64.65 16.21 49.38
CA ILE A 518 -65.59 15.77 50.49
C ILE A 518 -66.04 16.83 51.47
N ASP A 519 -67.37 16.88 51.65
CA ASP A 519 -68.08 17.63 52.72
C ASP A 519 -68.91 16.66 53.61
N ILE A 520 -68.58 16.57 54.85
CA ILE A 520 -68.92 15.47 55.79
C ILE A 520 -70.25 15.58 56.51
N VAL A 521 -70.81 16.77 56.76
CA VAL A 521 -71.88 16.99 57.72
C VAL A 521 -73.29 16.56 57.20
N ARG A 522 -73.50 16.57 55.92
CA ARG A 522 -74.78 16.30 55.24
C ARG A 522 -75.11 14.78 55.15
N VAL A 523 -74.20 13.94 55.45
CA VAL A 523 -74.19 12.51 55.06
C VAL A 523 -75.00 11.60 55.98
N LYS A 524 -75.17 11.92 57.22
CA LYS A 524 -75.78 10.98 58.19
C LYS A 524 -77.30 10.85 58.12
N GLY A 525 -78.08 11.94 57.67
CA GLY A 525 -79.49 11.93 57.63
C GLY A 525 -80.19 11.15 56.51
N GLU A 526 -79.39 10.90 55.41
CA GLU A 526 -79.92 10.28 54.17
C GLU A 526 -79.81 8.76 54.17
N LEU A 527 -79.15 8.15 55.17
CA LEU A 527 -78.72 6.76 55.18
C LEU A 527 -79.82 5.69 55.27
N GLU A 528 -80.88 5.94 56.02
CA GLU A 528 -81.92 4.93 56.27
C GLU A 528 -82.92 4.75 55.11
N GLU A 529 -83.12 5.80 54.28
CA GLU A 529 -84.01 5.70 53.13
C GLU A 529 -83.36 4.96 51.97
N VAL A 530 -82.08 5.02 51.94
CA VAL A 530 -81.24 4.39 50.93
C VAL A 530 -81.23 2.86 51.10
N ILE A 531 -81.27 2.32 52.28
CA ILE A 531 -81.19 0.89 52.56
C ILE A 531 -82.32 0.08 51.93
N ARG A 532 -83.50 0.60 51.93
CA ARG A 532 -84.76 -0.06 51.42
C ARG A 532 -84.73 -0.13 49.87
N LYS A 533 -84.28 0.90 49.19
CA LYS A 533 -84.16 0.95 47.73
C LYS A 533 -83.04 0.05 47.24
N ILE A 534 -82.08 -0.21 48.09
CA ILE A 534 -80.91 -1.10 47.77
C ILE A 534 -81.35 -2.54 47.52
N GLU A 535 -82.34 -3.07 48.25
CA GLU A 535 -82.79 -4.48 48.10
C GLU A 535 -83.57 -4.72 46.81
N GLU A 536 -84.37 -3.83 46.33
CA GLU A 536 -85.12 -3.93 45.08
C GLU A 536 -84.20 -3.84 43.88
N ILE A 537 -83.24 -2.98 43.93
CA ILE A 537 -82.23 -2.84 42.86
C ILE A 537 -81.27 -4.03 42.83
N ARG A 538 -80.91 -4.63 43.94
CA ARG A 538 -80.11 -5.84 44.02
C ARG A 538 -80.69 -7.01 43.22
N ARG A 539 -82.06 -7.23 43.27
CA ARG A 539 -82.65 -8.31 42.46
C ARG A 539 -82.61 -8.01 40.96
N SER A 540 -82.79 -6.80 40.57
CA SER A 540 -82.62 -6.41 39.13
C SER A 540 -81.20 -6.49 38.65
N ILE A 541 -80.20 -6.15 39.48
CA ILE A 541 -78.81 -6.27 39.19
C ILE A 541 -78.45 -7.72 38.99
N GLN A 542 -78.96 -8.68 39.78
CA GLN A 542 -78.62 -10.08 39.67
C GLN A 542 -79.07 -10.71 38.35
N SER A 543 -80.24 -10.26 37.82
CA SER A 543 -80.70 -10.66 36.47
C SER A 543 -79.76 -10.15 35.36
N VAL A 544 -79.38 -8.89 35.43
CA VAL A 544 -78.49 -8.22 34.46
C VAL A 544 -77.08 -8.82 34.55
N GLN A 545 -76.63 -9.21 35.76
CA GLN A 545 -75.32 -9.83 35.94
C GLN A 545 -75.24 -11.24 35.35
N ASN A 546 -76.35 -12.01 35.40
CA ASN A 546 -76.37 -13.33 34.75
C ASN A 546 -76.29 -13.24 33.23
N GLU A 547 -76.94 -12.26 32.63
CA GLU A 547 -76.88 -12.01 31.19
C GLU A 547 -75.50 -11.46 30.78
N LYS A 548 -74.92 -10.62 31.63
CA LYS A 548 -73.55 -10.09 31.43
C LYS A 548 -72.52 -11.19 31.50
N ARG A 549 -72.62 -12.14 32.44
CA ARG A 549 -71.68 -13.30 32.49
C ARG A 549 -71.72 -14.12 31.21
N SER A 550 -72.91 -14.34 30.65
CA SER A 550 -73.03 -15.06 29.37
C SER A 550 -72.34 -14.31 28.22
N LEU A 551 -72.54 -12.96 28.20
CA LEU A 551 -71.86 -12.08 27.23
C LEU A 551 -70.38 -12.00 27.46
N GLU A 552 -69.89 -12.01 28.70
CA GLU A 552 -68.45 -12.02 28.99
C GLU A 552 -67.79 -13.28 28.55
N MET A 553 -68.40 -14.43 28.69
CA MET A 553 -67.88 -15.66 28.14
C MET A 553 -67.75 -15.62 26.58
N GLN A 554 -68.80 -15.07 25.91
CA GLN A 554 -68.81 -14.92 24.48
C GLN A 554 -67.70 -13.91 23.99
N LEU A 555 -67.52 -12.83 24.76
CA LEU A 555 -66.46 -11.85 24.52
C LEU A 555 -65.06 -12.44 24.72
N GLU A 556 -64.92 -13.25 25.77
CA GLU A 556 -63.64 -13.93 26.03
C GLU A 556 -63.29 -14.94 24.95
N ASP A 557 -64.32 -15.73 24.51
CA ASP A 557 -64.09 -16.68 23.43
C ASP A 557 -63.76 -16.00 22.09
N LEU A 558 -64.49 -14.91 21.80
CA LEU A 558 -64.15 -14.11 20.62
C LEU A 558 -62.82 -13.38 20.74
N ALA A 559 -62.47 -12.90 21.93
CA ALA A 559 -61.16 -12.31 22.20
C ALA A 559 -60.03 -13.33 22.07
N LYS A 560 -60.23 -14.56 22.57
CA LYS A 560 -59.28 -15.66 22.35
C LYS A 560 -59.14 -16.02 20.86
N LEU A 561 -60.29 -16.08 20.17
CA LEU A 561 -60.31 -16.31 18.76
C LEU A 561 -59.58 -15.18 17.99
N ARG A 562 -59.83 -13.92 18.35
CA ARG A 562 -59.13 -12.78 17.81
C ARG A 562 -57.65 -12.88 18.08
N GLY A 563 -57.21 -13.17 19.31
CA GLY A 563 -55.81 -13.32 19.67
C GLY A 563 -55.11 -14.44 18.90
N SER A 564 -55.81 -15.58 18.68
CA SER A 564 -55.29 -16.65 17.87
C SER A 564 -55.12 -16.27 16.39
N LEU A 565 -56.11 -15.56 15.83
CA LEU A 565 -56.08 -15.03 14.47
C LEU A 565 -55.03 -13.94 14.30
N GLU A 566 -54.86 -13.04 15.25
CA GLU A 566 -53.77 -12.04 15.27
C GLU A 566 -52.40 -12.71 15.37
N GLY A 567 -52.30 -13.77 16.19
CA GLY A 567 -51.11 -14.59 16.27
C GLY A 567 -50.77 -15.25 14.93
N GLU A 568 -51.79 -15.83 14.27
CA GLU A 568 -51.62 -16.45 12.94
C GLU A 568 -51.28 -15.39 11.85
N LEU A 569 -51.94 -14.23 11.93
CA LEU A 569 -51.66 -13.09 11.06
C LEU A 569 -50.21 -12.62 11.21
N LYS A 570 -49.75 -12.46 12.43
CA LYS A 570 -48.38 -12.07 12.75
C LYS A 570 -47.35 -13.05 12.25
N LEU A 571 -47.66 -14.36 12.33
CA LEU A 571 -46.81 -15.41 11.77
C LEU A 571 -46.72 -15.29 10.24
N ILE A 572 -47.83 -15.12 9.58
CA ILE A 572 -47.94 -14.91 8.13
C ILE A 572 -47.20 -13.65 7.71
N GLU A 573 -47.41 -12.54 8.43
CA GLU A 573 -46.70 -11.29 8.15
C GLU A 573 -45.20 -11.42 8.34
N ASN A 574 -44.74 -12.17 9.35
CA ASN A 574 -43.31 -12.42 9.54
C ASN A 574 -42.75 -13.26 8.38
N GLN A 575 -43.49 -14.28 7.94
CA GLN A 575 -43.06 -15.07 6.77
C GLN A 575 -43.07 -14.24 5.50
N LEU A 576 -44.02 -13.35 5.30
CA LEU A 576 -44.05 -12.45 4.16
C LEU A 576 -42.91 -11.42 4.20
N ARG A 577 -42.63 -10.85 5.40
CA ARG A 577 -41.46 -9.96 5.59
C ARG A 577 -40.14 -10.67 5.38
N GLU A 578 -40.04 -11.92 5.82
CA GLU A 578 -38.86 -12.75 5.58
C GLU A 578 -38.68 -13.00 4.09
N ALA A 579 -39.76 -13.29 3.38
CA ALA A 579 -39.74 -13.43 1.93
C ALA A 579 -39.35 -12.13 1.23
N GLU A 580 -39.89 -10.99 1.64
CA GLU A 580 -39.52 -9.66 1.10
C GLU A 580 -38.05 -9.33 1.38
N LYS A 581 -37.55 -9.66 2.57
CA LYS A 581 -36.15 -9.50 2.94
C LYS A 581 -35.25 -10.37 2.05
N LEU A 582 -35.62 -11.62 1.91
CA LEU A 582 -34.92 -12.56 1.02
C LEU A 582 -34.93 -12.11 -0.44
N GLU A 583 -36.06 -11.56 -0.93
CA GLU A 583 -36.13 -10.95 -2.27
C GLU A 583 -35.20 -9.74 -2.40
N GLY A 584 -35.17 -8.90 -1.40
CA GLY A 584 -34.25 -7.76 -1.35
C GLY A 584 -32.78 -8.20 -1.36
N GLU A 585 -32.45 -9.25 -0.62
CA GLU A 585 -31.12 -9.85 -0.60
C GLU A 585 -30.80 -10.54 -1.92
N LEU A 586 -31.75 -11.26 -2.50
CA LEU A 586 -31.65 -11.88 -3.82
C LEU A 586 -31.34 -10.84 -4.89
N SER A 587 -32.16 -9.78 -4.96
CA SER A 587 -31.99 -8.69 -5.92
C SER A 587 -30.61 -8.03 -5.77
N LYS A 588 -30.20 -7.71 -4.54
CA LYS A 588 -28.86 -7.15 -4.26
C LYS A 588 -27.74 -8.09 -4.69
N SER A 589 -27.89 -9.39 -4.40
CA SER A 589 -26.91 -10.40 -4.77
C SER A 589 -26.82 -10.58 -6.27
N MET A 590 -27.96 -10.58 -6.96
CA MET A 590 -28.01 -10.65 -8.45
C MET A 590 -27.34 -9.44 -9.09
N ILE A 591 -27.68 -8.23 -8.63
CA ILE A 591 -27.06 -6.99 -9.13
C ILE A 591 -25.55 -7.02 -8.90
N ARG A 592 -25.14 -7.46 -7.71
CA ARG A 592 -23.72 -7.54 -7.37
C ARG A 592 -22.98 -8.57 -8.22
N ARG A 593 -23.58 -9.77 -8.42
CA ARG A 593 -23.05 -10.78 -9.32
C ARG A 593 -22.91 -10.25 -10.75
N ASP A 594 -23.93 -9.59 -11.26
CA ASP A 594 -23.92 -9.06 -12.63
C ASP A 594 -22.91 -7.95 -12.81
N ASN A 595 -22.74 -7.10 -11.79
CA ASN A 595 -21.69 -6.08 -11.78
C ASN A 595 -20.29 -6.71 -11.75
N TYR A 596 -20.11 -7.78 -10.98
CA TYR A 596 -18.83 -8.49 -10.95
C TYR A 596 -18.54 -9.23 -12.25
N LYS A 597 -19.56 -9.82 -12.90
CA LYS A 597 -19.42 -10.41 -14.23
C LYS A 597 -19.03 -9.37 -15.27
N ARG A 598 -19.67 -8.21 -15.27
CA ARG A 598 -19.29 -7.08 -16.15
C ARG A 598 -17.86 -6.62 -15.91
N LEU A 599 -17.48 -6.52 -14.62
CA LEU A 599 -16.12 -6.13 -14.25
C LEU A 599 -15.10 -7.18 -14.72
N GLN A 600 -15.41 -8.46 -14.56
CA GLN A 600 -14.58 -9.57 -15.03
C GLN A 600 -14.40 -9.54 -16.57
N ASP A 601 -15.46 -9.25 -17.32
CA ASP A 601 -15.41 -9.08 -18.78
C ASP A 601 -14.57 -7.86 -19.19
N MET A 602 -14.71 -6.74 -18.47
CA MET A 602 -13.88 -5.56 -18.70
C MET A 602 -12.41 -5.84 -18.42
N LEU A 603 -12.11 -6.59 -17.36
CA LEU A 603 -10.75 -6.98 -17.02
C LEU A 603 -10.16 -7.92 -18.08
N SER A 604 -10.95 -8.85 -18.61
CA SER A 604 -10.52 -9.74 -19.70
C SER A 604 -10.15 -8.92 -20.96
N LYS A 605 -10.98 -7.97 -21.35
CA LYS A 605 -10.68 -7.06 -22.46
C LYS A 605 -9.45 -6.19 -22.18
N SER A 606 -9.31 -5.73 -20.92
CA SER A 606 -8.13 -4.96 -20.51
C SER A 606 -6.85 -5.81 -20.55
N GLU A 607 -6.93 -7.10 -20.26
CA GLU A 607 -5.82 -8.04 -20.37
C GLU A 607 -5.38 -8.20 -21.83
N GLU A 608 -6.34 -8.41 -22.75
CA GLU A 608 -6.08 -8.51 -24.21
C GLU A 608 -5.43 -7.22 -24.76
N ILE A 609 -5.96 -6.05 -24.36
CA ILE A 609 -5.40 -4.76 -24.77
C ILE A 609 -3.98 -4.60 -24.22
N ASN A 610 -3.76 -4.98 -22.95
CA ASN A 610 -2.44 -4.89 -22.34
C ASN A 610 -1.42 -5.80 -23.04
N GLU A 611 -1.82 -7.00 -23.45
CA GLU A 611 -0.98 -7.91 -24.24
C GLU A 611 -0.65 -7.36 -25.63
N LEU A 612 -1.65 -6.77 -26.30
CA LEU A 612 -1.43 -6.13 -27.60
C LEU A 612 -0.45 -4.96 -27.49
N ILE A 613 -0.65 -4.11 -26.47
CA ILE A 613 0.26 -2.97 -26.24
C ILE A 613 1.67 -3.48 -25.91
N GLU A 614 1.80 -4.47 -25.05
CA GLU A 614 3.09 -5.05 -24.69
C GLU A 614 3.82 -5.58 -25.93
N LYS A 615 3.12 -6.37 -26.76
CA LYS A 615 3.67 -6.90 -28.02
C LYS A 615 4.09 -5.80 -28.99
N GLU A 616 3.25 -4.79 -29.18
CA GLU A 616 3.59 -3.69 -30.11
C GLU A 616 4.73 -2.82 -29.58
N VAL A 617 4.80 -2.59 -28.28
CA VAL A 617 5.92 -1.87 -27.67
C VAL A 617 7.22 -2.67 -27.82
N ILE A 618 7.16 -3.99 -27.58
CA ILE A 618 8.33 -4.86 -27.77
C ILE A 618 8.78 -4.83 -29.22
N ARG A 619 7.88 -4.98 -30.19
CA ARG A 619 8.19 -4.91 -31.63
C ARG A 619 8.78 -3.56 -32.02
N PHE A 620 8.22 -2.48 -31.51
CA PHE A 620 8.73 -1.14 -31.76
C PHE A 620 10.14 -0.97 -31.25
N LEU A 621 10.41 -1.45 -30.02
CA LEU A 621 11.74 -1.43 -29.42
C LEU A 621 12.72 -2.33 -30.16
N ALA A 622 12.28 -3.53 -30.53
CA ALA A 622 13.10 -4.46 -31.29
C ALA A 622 13.54 -3.88 -32.64
N ARG A 623 12.66 -3.15 -33.32
CA ARG A 623 13.01 -2.44 -34.55
C ARG A 623 14.09 -1.39 -34.29
N GLY A 624 13.89 -0.49 -33.32
CA GLY A 624 14.86 0.55 -32.99
C GLY A 624 16.20 -0.04 -32.54
N PHE A 625 16.16 -1.12 -31.77
CA PHE A 625 17.35 -1.85 -31.37
C PHE A 625 18.05 -2.49 -32.57
N LYS A 626 17.31 -3.15 -33.44
CA LYS A 626 17.81 -3.80 -34.66
C LYS A 626 18.50 -2.82 -35.60
N ASP A 627 17.90 -1.65 -35.81
CA ASP A 627 18.48 -0.58 -36.62
C ASP A 627 19.79 -0.07 -36.03
N ALA A 628 19.78 0.22 -34.72
CA ALA A 628 20.98 0.64 -34.00
C ALA A 628 22.06 -0.46 -34.03
N PHE A 629 21.69 -1.69 -33.76
CA PHE A 629 22.60 -2.83 -33.76
C PHE A 629 23.22 -3.04 -35.13
N SER A 630 22.41 -3.06 -36.18
CA SER A 630 22.91 -3.19 -37.57
C SER A 630 23.83 -2.04 -37.95
N LYS A 631 23.54 -0.80 -37.53
CA LYS A 631 24.43 0.34 -37.70
C LYS A 631 25.81 0.06 -37.08
N TYR A 632 25.83 -0.34 -35.81
CA TYR A 632 27.08 -0.53 -35.07
C TYR A 632 27.86 -1.77 -35.51
N VAL A 633 27.16 -2.84 -35.89
CA VAL A 633 27.81 -4.01 -36.50
C VAL A 633 28.49 -3.64 -37.80
N ARG A 634 27.86 -2.87 -38.68
CA ARG A 634 28.47 -2.39 -39.94
C ARG A 634 29.70 -1.55 -39.70
N ILE A 635 29.69 -0.70 -38.68
CA ILE A 635 30.87 0.11 -38.34
C ILE A 635 32.00 -0.80 -37.84
N LEU A 636 31.72 -1.68 -36.88
CA LEU A 636 32.76 -2.49 -36.24
C LEU A 636 33.25 -3.64 -37.11
N LEU A 637 32.39 -4.25 -37.94
CA LEU A 637 32.66 -5.42 -38.73
C LEU A 637 32.59 -5.17 -40.26
N HIS A 638 32.83 -3.92 -40.70
CA HIS A 638 32.63 -3.46 -42.07
C HIS A 638 33.21 -4.37 -43.14
N ASP A 639 34.43 -4.91 -42.93
CA ASP A 639 35.15 -5.76 -43.89
C ASP A 639 34.92 -7.26 -43.66
N GLN A 640 34.06 -7.59 -42.72
CA GLN A 640 33.78 -8.99 -42.43
C GLN A 640 32.56 -9.45 -43.24
N PRO A 641 32.59 -10.61 -43.88
CA PRO A 641 31.43 -11.12 -44.64
C PRO A 641 30.37 -11.69 -43.69
N LEU A 642 30.00 -10.94 -42.66
CA LEU A 642 29.11 -11.33 -41.60
C LEU A 642 27.97 -10.35 -41.49
N GLU A 643 26.77 -10.85 -41.44
CA GLU A 643 25.57 -10.12 -41.09
C GLU A 643 25.02 -10.65 -39.77
N ALA A 644 25.03 -9.85 -38.75
CA ALA A 644 24.39 -10.19 -37.51
C ALA A 644 22.89 -9.77 -37.55
N VAL A 645 22.04 -10.70 -37.25
CA VAL A 645 20.58 -10.50 -37.26
C VAL A 645 20.04 -10.64 -35.84
N VAL A 646 19.31 -9.64 -35.42
CA VAL A 646 18.54 -9.69 -34.17
C VAL A 646 17.11 -10.06 -34.53
N THR A 647 16.59 -11.06 -33.84
CA THR A 647 15.19 -11.46 -33.93
C THR A 647 14.28 -10.53 -33.10
N ASP A 648 12.98 -10.58 -33.30
CA ASP A 648 12.02 -9.71 -32.59
C ASP A 648 11.96 -10.01 -31.07
N ASP A 649 12.48 -11.15 -30.65
CA ASP A 649 12.69 -11.56 -29.25
C ASP A 649 14.11 -11.26 -28.72
N PHE A 650 14.85 -10.41 -29.44
CA PHE A 650 16.24 -10.07 -29.14
C PHE A 650 17.23 -11.27 -29.19
N GLY A 651 16.81 -12.34 -29.82
CA GLY A 651 17.72 -13.42 -30.20
C GLY A 651 18.76 -12.94 -31.17
N LEU A 652 20.00 -13.45 -31.05
CA LEU A 652 21.10 -13.13 -31.91
C LEU A 652 21.46 -14.34 -32.79
N THR A 653 21.37 -14.14 -34.07
CA THR A 653 21.91 -15.06 -35.05
C THR A 653 22.85 -14.30 -35.98
N PHE A 654 23.82 -14.95 -36.53
CA PHE A 654 24.60 -14.31 -37.61
C PHE A 654 24.61 -15.20 -38.85
N LYS A 655 24.68 -14.52 -39.97
CA LYS A 655 24.78 -15.15 -41.27
C LYS A 655 26.10 -14.76 -41.89
N VAL A 656 26.80 -15.75 -42.43
CA VAL A 656 27.92 -15.46 -43.31
C VAL A 656 27.37 -15.10 -44.68
N LEU A 657 27.71 -13.91 -45.19
CA LEU A 657 27.20 -13.39 -46.46
C LEU A 657 27.59 -14.26 -47.64
N VAL A 658 28.73 -14.98 -47.53
CA VAL A 658 29.18 -15.96 -48.51
C VAL A 658 28.51 -17.32 -48.22
N GLY A 659 27.55 -17.70 -49.05
CA GLY A 659 26.86 -18.99 -48.96
C GLY A 659 25.54 -18.99 -48.16
N ASN A 660 25.09 -17.86 -47.68
CA ASN A 660 23.80 -17.66 -46.98
C ASN A 660 23.51 -18.66 -45.82
N ARG A 661 24.57 -19.10 -45.14
CA ARG A 661 24.48 -20.04 -44.02
C ARG A 661 24.36 -19.27 -42.70
N SER A 662 23.44 -19.64 -41.86
CA SER A 662 23.34 -19.14 -40.48
C SER A 662 24.23 -20.00 -39.57
N TYR A 663 24.99 -19.35 -38.72
CA TYR A 663 25.86 -19.96 -37.75
C TYR A 663 25.52 -19.51 -36.34
N ASP A 664 25.80 -20.37 -35.35
CA ASP A 664 25.68 -19.99 -33.95
C ASP A 664 26.73 -18.95 -33.60
N ILE A 665 26.41 -18.03 -32.76
CA ILE A 665 27.29 -16.94 -32.29
C ILE A 665 28.58 -17.47 -31.66
N ARG A 666 28.58 -18.70 -31.14
CA ARG A 666 29.71 -19.42 -30.55
C ARG A 666 30.81 -19.81 -31.56
N SER A 667 30.47 -19.77 -32.85
CA SER A 667 31.44 -20.07 -33.87
C SER A 667 32.25 -18.85 -34.40
N LEU A 668 31.98 -17.67 -33.81
CA LEU A 668 32.73 -16.45 -34.14
C LEU A 668 34.15 -16.47 -33.60
N SER A 669 35.06 -15.81 -34.34
CA SER A 669 36.38 -15.51 -33.81
C SER A 669 36.29 -14.58 -32.58
N GLY A 670 37.31 -14.56 -31.74
CA GLY A 670 37.33 -13.75 -30.55
C GLY A 670 37.08 -12.26 -30.80
N GLY A 671 37.80 -11.70 -31.76
CA GLY A 671 37.61 -10.30 -32.12
C GLY A 671 36.22 -10.00 -32.65
N GLN A 672 35.66 -10.91 -33.46
CA GLN A 672 34.30 -10.79 -33.97
C GLN A 672 33.26 -10.84 -32.83
N SER A 673 33.45 -11.77 -31.92
CA SER A 673 32.54 -11.90 -30.76
C SER A 673 32.57 -10.66 -29.86
N ILE A 674 33.76 -10.09 -29.61
CA ILE A 674 33.93 -8.84 -28.87
C ILE A 674 33.27 -7.68 -29.60
N ALA A 675 33.52 -7.51 -30.89
CA ALA A 675 32.95 -6.46 -31.71
C ALA A 675 31.43 -6.54 -31.74
N LEU A 676 30.87 -7.73 -31.90
CA LEU A 676 29.43 -7.96 -31.90
C LEU A 676 28.81 -7.69 -30.53
N SER A 677 29.50 -8.07 -29.46
CA SER A 677 29.07 -7.78 -28.09
C SER A 677 29.06 -6.29 -27.79
N LEU A 678 30.07 -5.57 -28.24
CA LEU A 678 30.10 -4.11 -28.14
C LEU A 678 28.98 -3.48 -28.98
N ALA A 679 28.78 -3.92 -30.23
CA ALA A 679 27.66 -3.45 -31.05
C ALA A 679 26.33 -3.64 -30.36
N TYR A 680 26.12 -4.79 -29.72
CA TYR A 680 24.91 -5.08 -28.96
C TYR A 680 24.74 -4.12 -27.78
N ARG A 681 25.77 -3.88 -27.01
CA ARG A 681 25.77 -2.96 -25.87
C ARG A 681 25.54 -1.52 -26.30
N PHE A 682 26.16 -1.08 -27.37
CA PHE A 682 25.89 0.24 -27.95
C PHE A 682 24.46 0.37 -28.42
N ALA A 683 23.91 -0.64 -29.08
CA ALA A 683 22.52 -0.66 -29.51
C ALA A 683 21.57 -0.65 -28.31
N LEU A 684 21.89 -1.43 -27.29
CA LEU A 684 21.12 -1.43 -26.05
C LEU A 684 21.15 -0.06 -25.35
N ASN A 685 22.32 0.53 -25.21
CA ASN A 685 22.48 1.87 -24.66
C ASN A 685 21.70 2.90 -25.49
N ALA A 686 21.84 2.89 -26.82
CA ALA A 686 21.12 3.80 -27.71
C ALA A 686 19.59 3.64 -27.58
N THR A 687 19.09 2.40 -27.55
CA THR A 687 17.68 2.09 -27.40
C THR A 687 17.15 2.58 -26.05
N VAL A 688 17.88 2.29 -24.98
CA VAL A 688 17.51 2.73 -23.64
C VAL A 688 17.49 4.26 -23.53
N ARG A 689 18.48 4.92 -24.08
CA ARG A 689 18.56 6.39 -24.11
C ARG A 689 17.40 7.02 -24.90
N ALA A 690 16.99 6.38 -26.00
CA ALA A 690 15.91 6.87 -26.86
C ALA A 690 14.53 6.70 -26.19
N TYR A 691 14.30 5.56 -25.52
CA TYR A 691 12.96 5.16 -25.08
C TYR A 691 12.75 5.19 -23.57
N SER A 692 13.79 5.26 -22.76
CA SER A 692 13.64 5.42 -21.31
C SER A 692 13.69 6.90 -20.92
N PRO A 693 12.58 7.50 -20.47
CA PRO A 693 12.59 8.91 -20.04
C PRO A 693 13.54 9.21 -18.89
N HIS A 694 13.87 8.18 -18.11
CA HIS A 694 14.75 8.27 -16.95
C HIS A 694 16.24 8.24 -17.32
N LEU A 695 16.56 7.69 -18.49
CA LEU A 695 17.91 7.38 -18.91
C LEU A 695 18.34 8.13 -20.17
N LYS A 696 17.51 9.09 -20.62
CA LYS A 696 17.88 9.96 -21.74
C LYS A 696 19.21 10.64 -21.44
N GLY A 697 20.18 10.50 -22.35
CA GLY A 697 21.53 11.03 -22.16
C GLY A 697 22.35 10.34 -21.07
N SER A 698 22.08 9.07 -20.77
CA SER A 698 22.87 8.30 -19.78
C SER A 698 24.30 8.09 -20.24
N VAL A 699 25.17 7.98 -19.22
CA VAL A 699 26.61 7.64 -19.43
C VAL A 699 26.77 6.27 -20.06
N LEU A 700 27.80 6.14 -20.90
CA LEU A 700 28.35 4.87 -21.32
C LEU A 700 29.76 4.75 -20.77
N ILE A 701 30.04 3.69 -20.05
CA ILE A 701 31.34 3.43 -19.44
C ILE A 701 31.93 2.18 -20.08
N LEU A 702 33.15 2.30 -20.59
CA LEU A 702 33.87 1.22 -21.24
C LEU A 702 35.19 0.99 -20.49
N ASP A 703 35.40 -0.19 -19.97
CA ASP A 703 36.63 -0.58 -19.27
C ASP A 703 37.46 -1.50 -20.15
N GLU A 704 38.56 -0.98 -20.67
CA GLU A 704 39.50 -1.65 -21.60
C GLU A 704 38.76 -2.33 -22.78
N PRO A 705 37.96 -1.58 -23.57
CA PRO A 705 37.10 -2.16 -24.61
C PRO A 705 37.89 -2.76 -25.80
N THR A 706 39.16 -2.48 -25.88
CA THR A 706 40.04 -2.96 -26.97
C THR A 706 40.75 -4.28 -26.69
N THR A 707 40.52 -4.84 -25.50
CA THR A 707 41.13 -6.14 -25.14
C THR A 707 40.72 -7.22 -26.13
N GLY A 708 41.67 -7.78 -26.83
CA GLY A 708 41.44 -8.82 -27.86
C GLY A 708 41.10 -8.29 -29.27
N PHE A 709 41.16 -6.98 -29.49
CA PHE A 709 40.93 -6.36 -30.81
C PHE A 709 42.19 -6.37 -31.69
N SER A 710 41.95 -6.50 -32.98
CA SER A 710 42.96 -6.12 -33.97
C SER A 710 43.07 -4.60 -34.06
N ARG A 711 44.15 -4.11 -34.63
CA ARG A 711 44.37 -2.66 -34.86
C ARG A 711 43.21 -2.04 -35.65
N GLU A 712 42.73 -2.72 -36.68
CA GLU A 712 41.58 -2.28 -37.48
C GLU A 712 40.31 -2.12 -36.65
N LEU A 713 40.03 -3.07 -35.79
CA LEU A 713 38.86 -3.00 -34.90
C LEU A 713 38.98 -1.87 -33.88
N VAL A 714 40.18 -1.56 -33.42
CA VAL A 714 40.41 -0.42 -32.52
C VAL A 714 40.11 0.90 -33.26
N VAL A 715 40.58 1.06 -34.50
CA VAL A 715 40.30 2.26 -35.31
C VAL A 715 38.78 2.42 -35.51
N ARG A 716 38.07 1.35 -35.81
CA ARG A 716 36.60 1.40 -35.98
C ARG A 716 35.86 1.66 -34.68
N LEU A 717 36.33 1.11 -33.57
CA LEU A 717 35.79 1.46 -32.27
C LEU A 717 36.00 2.96 -31.97
N ARG A 718 37.15 3.49 -32.35
CA ARG A 718 37.46 4.92 -32.30
C ARG A 718 36.40 5.72 -33.07
N GLU A 719 36.20 5.43 -34.34
CA GLU A 719 35.22 6.10 -35.21
C GLU A 719 33.80 6.02 -34.61
N LEU A 720 33.47 4.86 -34.08
CA LEU A 720 32.16 4.66 -33.41
C LEU A 720 31.99 5.53 -32.16
N LEU A 721 33.04 5.67 -31.36
CA LEU A 721 33.01 6.49 -30.15
C LEU A 721 32.97 7.98 -30.47
N GLU A 722 33.68 8.38 -31.53
CA GLU A 722 33.63 9.74 -32.06
C GLU A 722 32.24 10.11 -32.61
N ASP A 723 31.58 9.21 -33.39
CA ASP A 723 30.19 9.37 -33.85
C ASP A 723 29.20 9.44 -32.66
N PHE A 724 29.41 8.60 -31.67
CA PHE A 724 28.57 8.56 -30.47
C PHE A 724 28.78 9.82 -29.61
N GLY A 725 29.97 10.33 -29.49
CA GLY A 725 30.34 11.56 -28.79
C GLY A 725 29.86 12.82 -29.50
N SER A 726 29.95 12.87 -30.84
CA SER A 726 29.57 14.02 -31.65
C SER A 726 28.06 14.32 -31.61
N THR A 727 27.25 13.34 -31.34
CA THR A 727 25.80 13.52 -31.18
C THR A 727 25.39 14.36 -29.97
N ARG A 728 26.34 14.93 -29.18
CA ARG A 728 26.14 15.79 -27.98
C ARG A 728 25.06 15.31 -26.96
N LEU A 729 24.59 14.08 -27.10
CA LEU A 729 23.47 13.55 -26.34
C LEU A 729 23.89 12.65 -25.18
N GLY A 730 25.19 12.50 -24.90
CA GLY A 730 25.62 11.59 -23.86
C GLY A 730 27.05 11.80 -23.38
N GLN A 731 27.32 11.21 -22.24
CA GLN A 731 28.61 11.11 -21.61
C GLN A 731 29.20 9.73 -21.91
N ILE A 732 30.44 9.68 -22.33
CA ILE A 732 31.20 8.44 -22.51
C ILE A 732 32.45 8.51 -21.63
N ILE A 733 32.68 7.46 -20.86
CA ILE A 733 33.89 7.30 -20.05
C ILE A 733 34.60 6.04 -20.55
N VAL A 734 35.80 6.19 -21.08
CA VAL A 734 36.62 5.07 -21.59
C VAL A 734 37.84 4.93 -20.72
N VAL A 735 38.03 3.75 -20.16
CA VAL A 735 39.30 3.39 -19.53
C VAL A 735 40.08 2.59 -20.55
N THR A 736 41.30 3.01 -20.87
CA THR A 736 42.12 2.30 -21.85
C THR A 736 43.63 2.54 -21.66
N HIS A 737 44.39 1.64 -22.17
CA HIS A 737 45.82 1.79 -22.38
C HIS A 737 46.18 1.88 -23.88
N ASP A 738 45.17 1.82 -24.76
CA ASP A 738 45.38 1.88 -26.20
C ASP A 738 45.52 3.34 -26.65
N LYS A 739 46.63 3.61 -27.35
CA LYS A 739 46.98 4.97 -27.81
C LYS A 739 45.92 5.54 -28.77
N THR A 740 45.35 4.71 -29.64
CA THR A 740 44.35 5.13 -30.62
C THR A 740 43.10 5.61 -29.95
N LEU A 741 42.67 4.96 -28.86
CA LEU A 741 41.52 5.41 -28.09
C LEU A 741 41.83 6.58 -27.14
N MET A 742 43.10 6.80 -26.79
CA MET A 742 43.45 7.98 -25.99
C MET A 742 43.26 9.28 -26.77
N GLU A 743 43.32 9.24 -28.09
CA GLU A 743 43.20 10.43 -28.93
C GLU A 743 41.76 10.98 -29.03
N ILE A 744 40.75 10.17 -28.79
CA ILE A 744 39.34 10.59 -28.93
C ILE A 744 38.80 11.41 -27.77
N GLY A 745 39.51 11.48 -26.68
CA GLY A 745 39.00 12.12 -25.46
C GLY A 745 38.89 13.64 -25.58
N ASP A 746 37.68 14.17 -25.39
CA ASP A 746 37.44 15.59 -25.13
C ASP A 746 38.07 16.04 -23.79
N CYS A 747 38.25 15.08 -22.90
CA CYS A 747 38.96 15.23 -21.64
C CYS A 747 39.77 13.95 -21.35
N LYS A 748 41.04 14.11 -21.03
CA LYS A 748 41.93 13.01 -20.72
C LYS A 748 42.33 13.02 -19.25
N ILE A 749 42.11 11.91 -18.56
CA ILE A 749 42.47 11.72 -17.16
C ILE A 749 43.61 10.76 -17.08
N LYS A 750 44.78 11.28 -16.79
CA LYS A 750 46.01 10.51 -16.65
C LYS A 750 46.18 10.03 -15.22
N LEU A 751 46.49 8.75 -15.07
CA LEU A 751 46.75 8.15 -13.77
C LEU A 751 48.21 7.66 -13.71
N GLU A 752 48.93 8.12 -12.71
CA GLU A 752 50.31 7.72 -12.45
C GLU A 752 50.41 7.12 -11.04
N LEU A 753 50.87 5.88 -10.97
CA LEU A 753 51.06 5.21 -9.69
C LEU A 753 52.48 5.53 -9.14
N ASP A 754 52.49 6.20 -8.00
CA ASP A 754 53.72 6.29 -7.20
C ASP A 754 53.95 4.94 -6.51
N THR A 755 54.86 4.16 -7.03
CA THR A 755 55.14 2.82 -6.53
C THR A 755 55.78 2.83 -5.15
N SER A 756 56.37 3.95 -4.72
CA SER A 756 57.00 4.08 -3.42
C SER A 756 55.95 4.25 -2.31
N LYS A 757 54.85 4.95 -2.60
CA LYS A 757 53.76 5.23 -1.67
C LYS A 757 52.53 4.37 -1.91
N LEU A 758 52.49 3.61 -3.00
CA LEU A 758 51.31 2.92 -3.51
C LEU A 758 50.12 3.88 -3.63
N GLU A 759 50.36 5.07 -4.18
CA GLU A 759 49.37 6.13 -4.34
C GLU A 759 49.24 6.55 -5.81
N THR A 760 48.00 6.66 -6.26
CA THR A 760 47.73 7.12 -7.63
C THR A 760 47.52 8.62 -7.66
N LYS A 761 48.29 9.30 -8.48
CA LYS A 761 48.11 10.71 -8.84
C LYS A 761 47.19 10.84 -10.06
N ILE A 762 46.34 11.86 -10.04
CA ILE A 762 45.40 12.15 -11.10
C ILE A 762 45.76 13.49 -11.70
N SER A 763 45.91 13.53 -13.03
CA SER A 763 46.07 14.77 -13.80
C SER A 763 45.07 14.81 -14.94
N TYR A 764 44.68 16.01 -15.30
CA TYR A 764 43.74 16.27 -16.39
C TYR A 764 44.49 16.87 -17.54
N GLU A 765 44.30 16.31 -18.74
CA GLU A 765 44.89 16.77 -19.96
C GLU A 765 43.79 17.03 -20.99
N GLU A 766 43.96 18.07 -21.79
CA GLU A 766 43.05 18.43 -22.90
C GLU A 766 41.56 18.61 -22.48
N CYS A 767 41.29 18.86 -21.20
CA CYS A 767 39.93 19.08 -20.70
C CYS A 767 39.56 20.56 -20.85
N THR A 768 38.83 20.89 -21.91
CA THR A 768 38.50 22.30 -22.22
C THR A 768 37.24 22.77 -21.50
N TYR A 769 36.19 21.97 -21.54
CA TYR A 769 34.90 22.31 -20.97
C TYR A 769 34.38 21.19 -20.05
N GLY A 770 33.84 21.55 -18.91
CA GLY A 770 33.18 20.61 -18.01
C GLY A 770 31.71 20.40 -18.37
N LYS A 771 31.08 21.45 -18.85
CA LYS A 771 29.72 21.53 -19.41
C LYS A 771 29.73 22.59 -20.49
N GLU A 772 28.81 22.52 -21.45
CA GLU A 772 28.71 23.50 -22.52
C GLU A 772 28.74 24.94 -21.97
N GLY A 773 29.71 25.74 -22.43
CA GLY A 773 29.92 27.13 -21.98
C GLY A 773 30.64 27.33 -20.65
N ILE A 774 31.03 26.26 -19.94
CA ILE A 774 31.72 26.33 -18.65
C ILE A 774 33.14 25.71 -18.79
N PRO A 775 34.20 26.48 -18.52
CA PRO A 775 35.58 25.99 -18.51
C PRO A 775 35.72 24.81 -17.54
N PHE A 776 36.59 23.82 -17.89
CA PHE A 776 36.70 22.62 -17.11
C PHE A 776 37.20 22.87 -15.68
N ASP A 777 38.11 23.78 -15.46
CA ASP A 777 38.66 24.05 -14.13
C ASP A 777 37.57 24.61 -13.18
N GLU A 778 36.76 25.52 -13.67
CA GLU A 778 35.61 26.09 -12.91
C GLU A 778 34.57 25.05 -12.60
N TYR A 779 34.24 24.21 -13.60
CA TYR A 779 33.32 23.08 -13.42
C TYR A 779 33.90 22.05 -12.44
N ARG A 780 35.18 21.76 -12.54
CA ARG A 780 35.89 20.83 -11.67
C ARG A 780 35.81 21.30 -10.20
N GLU A 781 36.17 22.56 -9.95
CA GLU A 781 36.13 23.13 -8.61
C GLU A 781 34.71 23.03 -7.99
N PHE A 782 33.71 23.29 -8.80
CA PHE A 782 32.32 23.15 -8.40
C PHE A 782 31.96 21.70 -8.02
N ILE A 783 32.27 20.74 -8.87
CA ILE A 783 31.96 19.34 -8.62
C ILE A 783 32.75 18.79 -7.41
N GLU A 784 34.04 19.13 -7.32
CA GLU A 784 34.87 18.79 -6.15
C GLU A 784 34.30 19.37 -4.85
N GLY A 785 33.84 20.61 -4.89
CA GLY A 785 33.19 21.26 -3.74
C GLY A 785 31.99 20.48 -3.21
N ILE A 786 31.11 20.02 -4.10
CA ILE A 786 29.96 19.18 -3.71
C ILE A 786 30.44 17.83 -3.19
N LEU A 787 31.34 17.14 -3.90
CA LEU A 787 31.82 15.83 -3.52
C LEU A 787 32.53 15.82 -2.15
N MET A 788 33.29 16.87 -1.85
CA MET A 788 33.97 17.00 -0.57
C MET A 788 33.09 17.53 0.56
N GLY A 789 31.87 18.00 0.25
CA GLY A 789 31.01 18.67 1.23
C GLY A 789 31.55 20.00 1.74
N LYS A 790 32.43 20.63 0.96
CA LYS A 790 33.09 21.90 1.26
C LYS A 790 32.49 23.07 0.50
N PHE A 791 31.34 22.88 -0.09
CA PHE A 791 30.70 23.92 -0.92
C PHE A 791 30.35 25.16 -0.09
N ARG A 792 30.98 26.28 -0.41
CA ARG A 792 30.69 27.60 0.15
C ARG A 792 30.74 28.63 -0.99
N GLY A 793 29.58 29.07 -1.46
CA GLY A 793 29.43 30.24 -2.31
C GLY A 793 28.87 29.98 -3.72
N PRO A 794 28.45 31.06 -4.40
CA PRO A 794 27.77 30.97 -5.68
C PRO A 794 28.76 30.74 -6.82
N ILE A 795 28.54 29.70 -7.59
CA ILE A 795 29.09 29.56 -8.94
C ILE A 795 27.98 29.88 -9.92
N ARG A 796 28.18 30.85 -10.77
CA ARG A 796 27.22 31.21 -11.83
C ARG A 796 27.25 30.10 -12.90
N PHE A 797 26.35 29.15 -12.78
CA PHE A 797 25.96 28.35 -13.91
C PHE A 797 25.00 29.17 -14.77
N GLU A 798 25.51 29.94 -15.71
CA GLU A 798 24.66 30.50 -16.74
C GLU A 798 24.05 29.35 -17.53
N ALA A 799 22.75 29.21 -17.41
CA ALA A 799 22.01 28.27 -18.21
C ALA A 799 22.02 28.74 -19.64
N ALA A 800 22.75 28.03 -20.50
CA ALA A 800 22.48 28.10 -21.94
C ALA A 800 21.00 27.69 -22.12
N GLN A 801 20.18 28.67 -22.48
CA GLN A 801 18.85 28.42 -23.01
C GLN A 801 19.05 27.74 -24.38
N HIS A 802 18.64 26.47 -24.46
CA HIS A 802 18.00 25.92 -25.67
C HIS A 802 17.38 24.56 -25.32
#